data_0da5c0e9869e593c5cc078dffa3c116d
#
_entry.id   0da5c0e9869e593c5cc078dffa3c116d
#
_cell.length_a   1.000
_cell.length_b   1.000
_cell.length_c   1.000
_cell.angle_alpha   90.00
_cell.angle_beta   90.00
_cell.angle_gamma   90.00
#
_symmetry.space_group_name_H-M   'P 1'
#
loop_
_entity.id
_entity.type
_entity.pdbx_description
1 polymer ?
#
loop_
_entity_poly.entity_id
_entity_poly.type
_entity_poly.pdbx_seq_one_letter_code
_entity_poly.pdbx_strand_id
1 'polypeptide(L)'
;MSHGHGESTRPMHARAVGALGAAALFVVGAPGLSAAGIPETLPVPTDPSDPSVTDQWVNPNVREGEGALARLAAIEAPDSIQAHDPFHVKLRVTNTSERTLEGLSIVPRRGPLTGSVADQRMATIAATGEYGVAGERVSVDKRIAPGESAEIDVDLHSDSLGLSALGTYPVSLVLVDANGAPLDSERFHLTVRGRADGAVPGGMTALYPIAAPVDIVPGETGDAPEKPQLVLASDALATEIAPGGRLDQLVDGYLAATQTPAVREATCAAIDPALVDTVDRMSRGYVISQERQPVVKEPQRLRDSWGSHNDDWSATPGPGQDDAAAFLEKLRQVSAHSCTVALPWANADLDAVARTGDPWLMREAIERGPTVLERILGNAGMLNTVVPGNTALEGESIPALGWADHSRSTVAEEGMQAAWERTEALAAQAAAEHPGVDALEANTPGSASSAAAPKPVQTVRVLLPDNTIESGSPVGDVSRETSEGDGHAAQRFAWAAPNVLAVGYQDDLASVLATVGPAPTTVSYAPEVTRFDYTMDSDHSRAVNAASAIRLAAQQAWTWEGEPATEPVLVNPPATWDADAASVLLGTVADLVTNGGAQPVSLNAYLDAPAEVPAAANVGTPYSDPGAFTDSEIMTTTQQARFTNDLTELLAPDPSIALTRYGYTLPLRRDLITALSTGERRSVHEYSDAAAATSGRLAGSRDTLTELRRSVALIPPGNVYTRTSPSSPLLIVAQNGMPLPVQTSIQYRGPEGATLNVPREMRIPARGSVTVQMTADLPETKRGTDLKLFLAGPKGAPMSQPVDITVRTAAIAVRGWVFVAALGAVVTVLLALTVGRKRRSRAPNSGEHAPAATGNDPPPQAPPTQPPNRQPHNPDEPPNP
;
A
#
# COMPACT_ATOMS: atom_id res chain seq x y z
N MET A 1 -74.38 18.65 -18.39
CA MET A 1 -75.10 18.88 -17.13
C MET A 1 -74.06 18.74 -16.08
N SER A 2 -73.55 19.81 -15.71
CA SER A 2 -73.89 20.76 -14.63
C SER A 2 -73.03 20.42 -13.37
N HIS A 3 -72.04 21.25 -13.17
CA HIS A 3 -71.74 22.10 -12.00
C HIS A 3 -71.26 21.35 -10.75
N GLY A 4 -70.30 21.76 -10.01
CA GLY A 4 -69.52 23.04 -9.88
C GLY A 4 -68.53 22.92 -8.73
N HIS A 5 -67.51 23.68 -8.86
CA HIS A 5 -66.93 24.71 -7.98
C HIS A 5 -66.77 24.48 -6.49
N GLY A 6 -65.62 24.90 -6.03
CA GLY A 6 -65.28 25.43 -4.74
C GLY A 6 -63.85 25.07 -4.36
N GLU A 7 -62.84 25.75 -4.73
CA GLU A 7 -62.12 26.94 -4.19
C GLU A 7 -61.75 26.90 -2.69
N SER A 8 -60.42 27.07 -2.48
CA SER A 8 -59.77 27.94 -1.49
C SER A 8 -59.71 27.44 -0.06
N THR A 9 -58.55 27.33 0.56
CA THR A 9 -57.69 28.42 1.05
C THR A 9 -56.49 27.83 1.85
N ARG A 10 -55.33 28.41 1.65
CA ARG A 10 -54.25 28.44 2.66
C ARG A 10 -54.63 29.40 3.77
N PRO A 11 -54.06 29.29 5.01
CA PRO A 11 -52.85 30.04 5.40
C PRO A 11 -51.90 29.23 6.30
N MET A 12 -50.60 29.44 6.19
CA MET A 12 -49.67 30.40 6.81
C MET A 12 -49.58 30.39 8.35
N HIS A 13 -48.31 30.19 8.77
CA HIS A 13 -47.62 30.61 9.98
C HIS A 13 -47.91 29.95 11.32
N ALA A 14 -46.82 29.36 11.87
CA ALA A 14 -46.34 29.76 13.22
C ALA A 14 -44.86 29.35 13.44
N ARG A 15 -44.08 30.36 13.69
CA ARG A 15 -42.72 30.27 14.28
C ARG A 15 -42.84 29.79 15.74
N ALA A 16 -41.92 28.96 16.20
CA ALA A 16 -41.60 28.87 17.61
C ALA A 16 -40.07 28.96 17.77
N VAL A 17 -39.64 30.05 18.36
CA VAL A 17 -38.33 30.34 18.91
C VAL A 17 -38.35 29.82 20.33
N GLY A 18 -37.27 29.14 20.74
CA GLY A 18 -37.01 28.79 22.13
C GLY A 18 -35.51 28.43 22.26
N ALA A 19 -34.78 29.32 22.62
CA ALA A 19 -34.17 29.88 23.82
C ALA A 19 -33.05 29.00 24.35
N LEU A 20 -31.85 29.62 24.25
CA LEU A 20 -30.58 29.26 24.90
C LEU A 20 -30.75 29.11 26.41
N GLY A 21 -30.06 28.10 26.98
CA GLY A 21 -29.70 28.02 28.38
C GLY A 21 -28.19 27.81 28.53
N ALA A 22 -27.45 28.90 28.74
CA ALA A 22 -26.06 28.87 29.09
C ALA A 22 -25.93 28.58 30.59
N ALA A 23 -25.13 27.58 30.98
CA ALA A 23 -24.59 27.42 32.33
C ALA A 23 -23.06 27.48 32.24
N ALA A 24 -22.50 28.60 32.63
CA ALA A 24 -21.08 28.80 32.86
C ALA A 24 -20.71 28.21 34.21
N LEU A 25 -19.72 27.34 34.26
CA LEU A 25 -18.99 26.95 35.47
C LEU A 25 -17.53 27.38 35.29
N PHE A 26 -17.15 28.39 36.10
CA PHE A 26 -15.76 28.82 36.26
C PHE A 26 -15.01 27.76 37.11
N VAL A 27 -13.92 27.25 36.60
CA VAL A 27 -12.86 26.63 37.39
C VAL A 27 -11.55 27.34 37.05
N VAL A 28 -11.02 28.05 37.99
CA VAL A 28 -9.69 28.66 37.98
C VAL A 28 -8.68 27.55 38.31
N GLY A 29 -7.70 27.33 37.43
CA GLY A 29 -6.57 26.45 37.69
C GLY A 29 -5.43 26.68 36.71
N ALA A 30 -4.27 26.94 37.22
CA ALA A 30 -2.99 27.39 36.74
C ALA A 30 -2.49 26.88 35.35
N PRO A 31 -1.53 27.60 34.73
CA PRO A 31 -1.14 27.36 33.32
C PRO A 31 -0.10 26.27 33.22
N GLY A 32 -0.50 25.14 32.66
CA GLY A 32 0.41 24.16 32.03
C GLY A 32 0.42 24.43 30.54
N LEU A 33 1.57 24.68 29.97
CA LEU A 33 1.82 24.76 28.54
C LEU A 33 1.60 23.36 27.93
N SER A 34 0.38 23.11 27.51
CA SER A 34 0.08 21.98 26.64
C SER A 34 0.33 22.40 25.19
N ALA A 35 1.19 21.66 24.51
CA ALA A 35 1.30 21.72 23.06
C ALA A 35 -0.13 21.64 22.48
N ALA A 36 -0.48 22.61 21.63
CA ALA A 36 -1.71 22.57 20.87
C ALA A 36 -1.67 21.32 19.99
N GLY A 37 -2.30 20.26 20.47
CA GLY A 37 -2.62 19.11 19.66
C GLY A 37 -3.48 19.56 18.48
N ILE A 38 -3.15 19.12 17.29
CA ILE A 38 -4.04 19.11 16.14
C ILE A 38 -5.38 18.54 16.65
N PRO A 39 -6.53 19.21 16.40
CA PRO A 39 -7.80 18.63 16.78
C PRO A 39 -7.85 17.22 16.16
N GLU A 40 -7.90 16.20 17.01
CA GLU A 40 -8.26 14.86 16.58
C GLU A 40 -9.63 15.01 15.91
N THR A 41 -9.64 14.92 14.60
CA THR A 41 -10.89 14.69 13.86
C THR A 41 -11.43 13.40 14.46
N LEU A 42 -12.63 13.47 15.03
CA LEU A 42 -13.33 12.28 15.51
C LEU A 42 -13.25 11.25 14.38
N PRO A 43 -12.67 10.07 14.60
CA PRO A 43 -12.59 9.07 13.56
C PRO A 43 -14.01 8.79 13.09
N VAL A 44 -14.23 8.87 11.78
CA VAL A 44 -15.45 8.34 11.18
C VAL A 44 -15.46 6.86 11.56
N PRO A 45 -16.56 6.33 12.10
CA PRO A 45 -16.63 4.92 12.44
C PRO A 45 -16.30 4.09 11.20
N THR A 46 -15.25 3.30 11.28
CA THR A 46 -14.81 2.39 10.22
C THR A 46 -14.78 0.95 10.72
N ASP A 47 -15.01 0.76 12.02
CA ASP A 47 -15.07 -0.55 12.64
C ASP A 47 -16.35 -1.27 12.19
N PRO A 48 -16.25 -2.45 11.57
CA PRO A 48 -17.42 -3.25 11.19
C PRO A 48 -18.36 -3.60 12.33
N SER A 49 -17.89 -3.60 13.57
CA SER A 49 -18.72 -3.81 14.77
C SER A 49 -19.53 -2.57 15.18
N ASP A 50 -19.27 -1.38 14.60
CA ASP A 50 -20.05 -0.18 14.83
C ASP A 50 -21.41 -0.31 14.11
N PRO A 51 -22.56 -0.18 14.82
CA PRO A 51 -23.86 -0.31 14.20
C PRO A 51 -24.10 0.64 13.02
N SER A 52 -23.44 1.78 12.95
CA SER A 52 -23.57 2.72 11.83
C SER A 52 -22.84 2.27 10.54
N VAL A 53 -21.95 1.28 10.66
CA VAL A 53 -21.15 0.74 9.56
C VAL A 53 -21.54 -0.69 9.21
N THR A 54 -22.05 -1.45 10.20
CA THR A 54 -22.37 -2.88 10.06
C THR A 54 -23.28 -3.18 8.86
N ASP A 55 -24.31 -2.35 8.62
CA ASP A 55 -25.28 -2.55 7.54
C ASP A 55 -24.64 -2.48 6.14
N GLN A 56 -23.46 -1.87 6.01
CA GLN A 56 -22.72 -1.83 4.75
C GLN A 56 -21.97 -3.16 4.48
N TRP A 57 -21.57 -3.83 5.56
CA TRP A 57 -20.86 -5.11 5.49
C TRP A 57 -21.79 -6.29 5.36
N VAL A 58 -22.82 -6.32 6.18
CA VAL A 58 -23.74 -7.44 6.31
C VAL A 58 -25.17 -6.95 6.42
N ASN A 59 -26.10 -7.69 5.82
CA ASN A 59 -27.53 -7.48 6.05
C ASN A 59 -27.93 -8.10 7.40
N PRO A 60 -28.30 -7.31 8.40
CA PRO A 60 -28.58 -7.82 9.74
C PRO A 60 -29.82 -8.73 9.81
N ASN A 61 -30.65 -8.76 8.76
CA ASN A 61 -31.88 -9.57 8.71
C ASN A 61 -31.64 -10.97 8.12
N VAL A 62 -30.42 -11.32 7.80
CA VAL A 62 -30.06 -12.60 7.17
C VAL A 62 -29.39 -13.52 8.19
N ARG A 63 -29.93 -14.74 8.33
CA ARG A 63 -29.35 -15.83 9.16
C ARG A 63 -29.17 -15.44 10.64
N GLU A 64 -30.04 -14.62 11.17
CA GLU A 64 -29.98 -14.14 12.56
C GLU A 64 -30.04 -15.32 13.55
N GLY A 65 -29.13 -15.34 14.54
CA GLY A 65 -29.11 -16.31 15.64
C GLY A 65 -28.51 -17.68 15.30
N GLU A 66 -28.08 -17.92 14.09
CA GLU A 66 -27.34 -19.15 13.74
C GLU A 66 -25.96 -19.16 14.42
N GLY A 67 -25.51 -20.35 14.83
CA GLY A 67 -24.17 -20.57 15.41
C GLY A 67 -23.98 -20.14 16.88
N ALA A 68 -25.01 -19.59 17.55
CA ALA A 68 -24.88 -19.05 18.90
C ALA A 68 -24.62 -20.13 19.98
N LEU A 69 -25.10 -21.35 19.81
CA LEU A 69 -24.94 -22.45 20.76
C LEU A 69 -24.06 -23.59 20.27
N ALA A 70 -23.98 -23.75 18.99
CA ALA A 70 -23.11 -24.71 18.31
C ALA A 70 -22.78 -24.19 16.92
N ARG A 71 -21.58 -24.50 16.44
CA ARG A 71 -21.17 -24.24 15.04
C ARG A 71 -21.11 -25.53 14.27
N LEU A 72 -21.66 -25.51 13.06
CA LEU A 72 -21.59 -26.59 12.08
C LEU A 72 -20.69 -26.13 10.93
N ALA A 73 -19.75 -26.96 10.51
CA ALA A 73 -18.86 -26.66 9.41
C ALA A 73 -18.66 -27.91 8.52
N ALA A 74 -18.74 -27.79 7.21
CA ALA A 74 -18.34 -28.87 6.32
C ALA A 74 -16.79 -28.87 6.20
N ILE A 75 -16.22 -30.07 6.31
CA ILE A 75 -14.80 -30.31 6.08
C ILE A 75 -14.62 -30.90 4.68
N GLU A 76 -15.61 -31.70 4.23
CA GLU A 76 -15.63 -32.32 2.93
C GLU A 76 -17.06 -32.40 2.42
N ALA A 77 -17.31 -31.94 1.22
CA ALA A 77 -18.58 -32.04 0.50
C ALA A 77 -18.31 -32.01 -1.00
N PRO A 78 -19.07 -32.74 -1.82
CA PRO A 78 -18.90 -32.67 -3.27
C PRO A 78 -19.52 -31.41 -3.84
N ASP A 79 -18.90 -30.81 -4.87
CA ASP A 79 -19.49 -29.74 -5.68
C ASP A 79 -20.53 -30.23 -6.67
N SER A 80 -20.46 -31.52 -7.03
CA SER A 80 -21.31 -32.13 -8.05
C SER A 80 -21.44 -33.62 -7.90
N ILE A 81 -22.61 -34.15 -8.32
CA ILE A 81 -22.96 -35.58 -8.36
C ILE A 81 -23.59 -35.95 -9.70
N GLN A 82 -23.70 -37.22 -9.99
CA GLN A 82 -24.62 -37.70 -11.02
C GLN A 82 -26.03 -37.88 -10.42
N ALA A 83 -27.04 -37.82 -11.25
CA ALA A 83 -28.41 -38.10 -10.81
C ALA A 83 -28.49 -39.48 -10.17
N HIS A 84 -29.19 -39.61 -9.04
CA HIS A 84 -29.35 -40.81 -8.25
C HIS A 84 -28.14 -41.37 -7.51
N ASP A 85 -26.96 -40.72 -7.63
CA ASP A 85 -25.78 -41.14 -6.86
C ASP A 85 -25.93 -40.76 -5.37
N PRO A 86 -25.47 -41.60 -4.44
CA PRO A 86 -25.27 -41.18 -3.05
C PRO A 86 -24.08 -40.21 -2.99
N PHE A 87 -24.07 -39.35 -1.98
CA PHE A 87 -22.93 -38.48 -1.71
C PHE A 87 -22.63 -38.41 -0.23
N HIS A 88 -21.37 -38.21 0.07
CA HIS A 88 -20.81 -38.13 1.41
C HIS A 88 -20.48 -36.71 1.78
N VAL A 89 -20.77 -36.35 3.04
CA VAL A 89 -20.38 -35.04 3.61
C VAL A 89 -19.72 -35.27 4.97
N LYS A 90 -18.56 -34.74 5.18
CA LYS A 90 -17.88 -34.74 6.48
C LYS A 90 -18.06 -33.40 7.17
N LEU A 91 -18.62 -33.42 8.36
CA LEU A 91 -18.97 -32.24 9.14
C LEU A 91 -18.17 -32.16 10.42
N ARG A 92 -17.91 -30.94 10.89
CA ARG A 92 -17.42 -30.65 12.25
C ARG A 92 -18.48 -29.89 13.00
N VAL A 93 -18.85 -30.40 14.19
CA VAL A 93 -19.73 -29.69 15.14
C VAL A 93 -18.87 -29.19 16.29
N THR A 94 -18.88 -27.88 16.53
CA THR A 94 -18.18 -27.23 17.65
C THR A 94 -19.21 -26.70 18.64
N ASN A 95 -19.07 -27.08 19.91
CA ASN A 95 -19.95 -26.59 20.97
C ASN A 95 -19.46 -25.21 21.45
N THR A 96 -20.19 -24.15 21.12
CA THR A 96 -19.93 -22.78 21.54
C THR A 96 -20.67 -22.41 22.84
N SER A 97 -21.50 -23.31 23.36
CA SER A 97 -22.27 -23.09 24.59
C SER A 97 -21.50 -23.49 25.86
N GLU A 98 -21.97 -23.06 27.01
CA GLU A 98 -21.40 -23.41 28.32
C GLU A 98 -21.84 -24.79 28.85
N ARG A 99 -22.64 -25.55 28.14
CA ARG A 99 -23.17 -26.86 28.52
C ARG A 99 -22.83 -27.95 27.52
N THR A 100 -22.74 -29.18 27.99
CA THR A 100 -22.55 -30.33 27.11
C THR A 100 -23.74 -30.51 26.18
N LEU A 101 -23.48 -30.63 24.89
CA LEU A 101 -24.48 -30.96 23.86
C LEU A 101 -24.57 -32.47 23.65
N GLU A 102 -25.79 -32.99 23.62
CA GLU A 102 -26.11 -34.39 23.39
C GLU A 102 -27.48 -34.54 22.73
N GLY A 103 -27.71 -35.67 22.07
CA GLY A 103 -28.95 -35.94 21.33
C GLY A 103 -29.12 -35.06 20.10
N LEU A 104 -28.01 -34.61 19.50
CA LEU A 104 -27.98 -33.83 18.30
C LEU A 104 -28.37 -34.66 17.06
N SER A 105 -28.89 -34.01 16.04
CA SER A 105 -29.13 -34.63 14.74
C SER A 105 -28.87 -33.64 13.61
N ILE A 106 -28.53 -34.15 12.43
CA ILE A 106 -28.45 -33.37 11.19
C ILE A 106 -29.71 -33.63 10.36
N VAL A 107 -30.35 -32.57 9.92
CA VAL A 107 -31.51 -32.61 9.01
C VAL A 107 -31.08 -32.03 7.67
N PRO A 108 -30.83 -32.86 6.66
CA PRO A 108 -30.52 -32.35 5.31
C PRO A 108 -31.80 -31.78 4.69
N ARG A 109 -31.66 -30.64 4.04
CA ARG A 109 -32.74 -29.96 3.32
C ARG A 109 -32.23 -29.49 1.97
N ARG A 110 -33.15 -29.37 1.00
CA ARG A 110 -32.81 -28.75 -0.28
C ARG A 110 -33.90 -27.75 -0.71
N GLY A 111 -33.42 -26.66 -1.31
CA GLY A 111 -34.25 -25.65 -1.95
C GLY A 111 -34.64 -25.99 -3.38
N PRO A 112 -35.32 -25.09 -4.09
CA PRO A 112 -35.62 -25.25 -5.51
C PRO A 112 -34.35 -25.27 -6.37
N LEU A 113 -34.49 -25.82 -7.60
CA LEU A 113 -33.45 -25.72 -8.61
C LEU A 113 -33.17 -24.25 -8.91
N THR A 114 -31.93 -23.83 -8.90
CA THR A 114 -31.49 -22.46 -9.23
C THR A 114 -31.35 -22.31 -10.74
N GLY A 115 -31.86 -21.20 -11.28
CA GLY A 115 -31.85 -20.90 -12.70
C GLY A 115 -30.65 -20.05 -13.12
N SER A 116 -30.07 -19.29 -12.16
CA SER A 116 -28.96 -18.38 -12.38
C SER A 116 -28.04 -18.32 -11.17
N VAL A 117 -26.83 -17.75 -11.37
CA VAL A 117 -25.91 -17.49 -10.27
C VAL A 117 -26.47 -16.45 -9.28
N ALA A 118 -27.27 -15.48 -9.77
CA ALA A 118 -28.02 -14.56 -8.90
C ALA A 118 -29.02 -15.33 -8.00
N ASP A 119 -29.77 -16.28 -8.54
CA ASP A 119 -30.67 -17.14 -7.76
C ASP A 119 -29.90 -17.96 -6.74
N GLN A 120 -28.70 -18.42 -7.10
CA GLN A 120 -27.82 -19.16 -6.18
C GLN A 120 -27.44 -18.30 -4.97
N ARG A 121 -27.06 -17.04 -5.17
CA ARG A 121 -26.78 -16.09 -4.08
C ARG A 121 -27.99 -15.87 -3.20
N MET A 122 -29.14 -15.65 -3.80
CA MET A 122 -30.39 -15.46 -3.07
C MET A 122 -30.77 -16.73 -2.25
N ALA A 123 -30.48 -17.90 -2.77
CA ALA A 123 -30.74 -19.15 -2.06
C ALA A 123 -29.85 -19.32 -0.82
N THR A 124 -28.62 -18.82 -0.84
CA THR A 124 -27.69 -18.86 0.31
C THR A 124 -28.21 -18.07 1.51
N ILE A 125 -28.89 -16.97 1.28
CA ILE A 125 -29.47 -16.11 2.33
C ILE A 125 -30.91 -16.49 2.69
N ALA A 126 -31.54 -17.37 1.95
CA ALA A 126 -32.92 -17.77 2.14
C ALA A 126 -33.16 -18.40 3.55
N ALA A 127 -34.34 -18.14 4.13
CA ALA A 127 -34.66 -18.75 5.42
C ALA A 127 -34.69 -20.27 5.34
N THR A 128 -34.29 -20.98 6.40
CA THR A 128 -34.27 -22.46 6.45
C THR A 128 -35.60 -23.09 6.04
N GLY A 129 -36.74 -22.42 6.28
CA GLY A 129 -38.08 -22.87 5.86
C GLY A 129 -38.32 -22.88 4.35
N GLU A 130 -37.56 -22.15 3.57
CA GLU A 130 -37.64 -22.07 2.11
C GLU A 130 -36.97 -23.27 1.44
N TYR A 131 -36.13 -24.02 2.17
CA TYR A 131 -35.61 -25.32 1.76
C TYR A 131 -36.71 -26.36 1.94
N GLY A 132 -37.63 -26.45 0.97
CA GLY A 132 -38.90 -27.10 1.08
C GLY A 132 -38.86 -28.65 1.12
N VAL A 133 -37.75 -29.29 0.66
CA VAL A 133 -37.58 -30.76 0.71
C VAL A 133 -36.67 -31.11 1.85
N ALA A 134 -37.12 -31.92 2.79
CA ALA A 134 -36.31 -32.46 3.86
C ALA A 134 -35.96 -33.93 3.60
N GLY A 135 -34.70 -34.29 3.74
CA GLY A 135 -34.23 -35.66 3.70
C GLY A 135 -34.34 -36.37 5.04
N GLU A 136 -33.77 -37.55 5.13
CA GLU A 136 -33.78 -38.36 6.33
C GLU A 136 -32.88 -37.74 7.41
N ARG A 137 -33.40 -37.75 8.66
CA ARG A 137 -32.66 -37.23 9.80
C ARG A 137 -31.52 -38.18 10.17
N VAL A 138 -30.29 -37.67 10.30
CA VAL A 138 -29.10 -38.41 10.71
C VAL A 138 -28.78 -38.08 12.17
N SER A 139 -28.77 -39.08 13.05
CA SER A 139 -28.43 -38.90 14.47
C SER A 139 -26.93 -38.70 14.67
N VAL A 140 -26.58 -37.78 15.58
CA VAL A 140 -25.21 -37.54 15.99
C VAL A 140 -24.96 -38.24 17.31
N ASP A 141 -24.40 -39.44 17.29
CA ASP A 141 -24.15 -40.25 18.49
C ASP A 141 -22.88 -39.84 19.23
N LYS A 142 -22.75 -38.52 19.45
CA LYS A 142 -21.60 -37.92 20.18
C LYS A 142 -22.07 -36.95 21.24
N ARG A 143 -21.34 -36.94 22.33
CA ARG A 143 -21.48 -35.95 23.41
C ARG A 143 -20.32 -34.97 23.27
N ILE A 144 -20.61 -33.67 23.17
CA ILE A 144 -19.65 -32.61 22.91
C ILE A 144 -19.63 -31.67 24.10
N ALA A 145 -18.51 -31.63 24.82
CA ALA A 145 -18.35 -30.74 25.97
C ALA A 145 -18.18 -29.27 25.54
N PRO A 146 -18.37 -28.29 26.41
CA PRO A 146 -18.15 -26.88 26.11
C PRO A 146 -16.77 -26.63 25.50
N GLY A 147 -16.71 -25.96 24.36
CA GLY A 147 -15.48 -25.65 23.63
C GLY A 147 -14.86 -26.81 22.84
N GLU A 148 -15.44 -28.03 22.92
CA GLU A 148 -14.96 -29.18 22.15
C GLU A 148 -15.64 -29.26 20.78
N SER A 149 -14.98 -29.96 19.85
CA SER A 149 -15.48 -30.26 18.50
C SER A 149 -15.55 -31.78 18.26
N ALA A 150 -16.49 -32.19 17.42
CA ALA A 150 -16.62 -33.57 16.95
C ALA A 150 -16.81 -33.63 15.44
N GLU A 151 -16.10 -34.54 14.79
CA GLU A 151 -16.29 -34.82 13.36
C GLU A 151 -17.35 -35.90 13.18
N ILE A 152 -18.17 -35.75 12.14
CA ILE A 152 -19.33 -36.58 11.81
C ILE A 152 -19.32 -36.86 10.32
N ASP A 153 -19.46 -38.15 9.99
CA ASP A 153 -19.63 -38.56 8.62
C ASP A 153 -21.14 -38.75 8.34
N VAL A 154 -21.62 -38.14 7.25
CA VAL A 154 -23.02 -38.13 6.84
C VAL A 154 -23.11 -38.64 5.40
N ASP A 155 -23.72 -39.83 5.25
CA ASP A 155 -24.04 -40.39 3.94
C ASP A 155 -25.47 -39.97 3.54
N LEU A 156 -25.60 -39.32 2.41
CA LEU A 156 -26.85 -38.79 1.87
C LEU A 156 -27.20 -39.44 0.57
N HIS A 157 -28.50 -39.69 0.39
CA HIS A 157 -29.04 -40.22 -0.85
C HIS A 157 -29.71 -39.10 -1.65
N SER A 158 -29.21 -38.85 -2.86
CA SER A 158 -29.76 -37.83 -3.76
C SER A 158 -31.26 -37.99 -3.99
N ASP A 159 -31.76 -39.24 -4.06
CA ASP A 159 -33.17 -39.53 -4.21
C ASP A 159 -34.04 -39.03 -3.06
N SER A 160 -33.53 -39.12 -1.81
CA SER A 160 -34.25 -38.64 -0.61
C SER A 160 -34.44 -37.12 -0.61
N LEU A 161 -33.57 -36.41 -1.30
CA LEU A 161 -33.62 -34.95 -1.49
C LEU A 161 -34.24 -34.59 -2.86
N GLY A 162 -34.58 -35.56 -3.71
CA GLY A 162 -35.12 -35.31 -5.04
C GLY A 162 -34.15 -34.63 -5.99
N LEU A 163 -32.84 -34.92 -5.87
CA LEU A 163 -31.78 -34.40 -6.74
C LEU A 163 -31.68 -35.27 -8.01
N SER A 164 -32.62 -35.12 -8.95
CA SER A 164 -32.70 -35.97 -10.15
C SER A 164 -32.60 -35.16 -11.46
N ALA A 165 -33.03 -33.90 -11.50
CA ALA A 165 -32.94 -33.08 -12.70
C ALA A 165 -31.55 -32.43 -12.77
N LEU A 166 -31.06 -32.21 -13.99
CA LEU A 166 -29.79 -31.50 -14.23
C LEU A 166 -29.87 -30.09 -13.71
N GLY A 167 -28.79 -29.61 -13.09
CA GLY A 167 -28.68 -28.25 -12.60
C GLY A 167 -28.22 -28.15 -11.14
N THR A 168 -28.23 -26.97 -10.59
CA THR A 168 -27.68 -26.65 -9.27
C THR A 168 -28.79 -26.49 -8.24
N TYR A 169 -28.61 -27.12 -7.09
CA TYR A 169 -29.56 -27.11 -5.99
C TYR A 169 -28.91 -26.55 -4.71
N PRO A 170 -29.58 -25.63 -4.02
CA PRO A 170 -29.15 -25.22 -2.68
C PRO A 170 -29.45 -26.35 -1.68
N VAL A 171 -28.43 -26.75 -0.93
CA VAL A 171 -28.48 -27.76 0.14
C VAL A 171 -28.19 -27.07 1.47
N SER A 172 -28.96 -27.36 2.48
CA SER A 172 -28.73 -26.91 3.85
C SER A 172 -28.73 -28.12 4.80
N LEU A 173 -27.66 -28.26 5.54
CA LEU A 173 -27.54 -29.26 6.61
C LEU A 173 -27.81 -28.54 7.92
N VAL A 174 -28.96 -28.81 8.53
CA VAL A 174 -29.40 -28.12 9.75
C VAL A 174 -29.05 -28.97 10.97
N LEU A 175 -28.24 -28.47 11.85
CA LEU A 175 -27.97 -29.06 13.16
C LEU A 175 -29.14 -28.75 14.09
N VAL A 176 -29.75 -29.77 14.66
CA VAL A 176 -30.86 -29.61 15.60
C VAL A 176 -30.58 -30.30 16.94
N ASP A 177 -31.13 -29.74 18.01
CA ASP A 177 -31.07 -30.32 19.33
C ASP A 177 -32.03 -31.54 19.49
N ALA A 178 -32.05 -32.15 20.71
CA ALA A 178 -32.91 -33.28 21.04
C ALA A 178 -34.42 -32.95 20.88
N ASN A 179 -34.81 -31.68 20.94
CA ASN A 179 -36.20 -31.22 20.78
C ASN A 179 -36.53 -30.86 19.33
N GLY A 180 -35.53 -30.87 18.44
CA GLY A 180 -35.67 -30.49 17.05
C GLY A 180 -35.54 -28.99 16.79
N ALA A 181 -35.08 -28.22 17.78
CA ALA A 181 -34.78 -26.81 17.57
C ALA A 181 -33.46 -26.64 16.78
N PRO A 182 -33.44 -25.78 15.78
CA PRO A 182 -32.22 -25.52 15.00
C PRO A 182 -31.17 -24.81 15.88
N LEU A 183 -29.93 -25.25 15.78
CA LEU A 183 -28.79 -24.66 16.49
C LEU A 183 -27.89 -23.90 15.51
N ASP A 184 -27.70 -24.47 14.30
CA ASP A 184 -26.89 -23.91 13.24
C ASP A 184 -27.24 -24.54 11.90
N SER A 185 -26.78 -23.94 10.80
CA SER A 185 -26.95 -24.55 9.46
C SER A 185 -25.70 -24.30 8.61
N GLU A 186 -25.25 -25.34 7.95
CA GLU A 186 -24.22 -25.29 6.93
C GLU A 186 -24.85 -25.35 5.55
N ARG A 187 -24.46 -24.44 4.63
CA ARG A 187 -25.11 -24.29 3.33
C ARG A 187 -24.10 -24.36 2.21
N PHE A 188 -24.43 -25.15 1.21
CA PHE A 188 -23.66 -25.25 -0.01
C PHE A 188 -24.57 -25.57 -1.19
N HIS A 189 -24.07 -25.42 -2.40
CA HIS A 189 -24.79 -25.77 -3.62
C HIS A 189 -24.20 -27.03 -4.22
N LEU A 190 -25.08 -27.93 -4.68
CA LEU A 190 -24.74 -29.21 -5.26
C LEU A 190 -25.26 -29.27 -6.68
N THR A 191 -24.36 -29.49 -7.65
CA THR A 191 -24.73 -29.60 -9.06
C THR A 191 -24.96 -31.04 -9.45
N VAL A 192 -26.17 -31.37 -9.94
CA VAL A 192 -26.44 -32.65 -10.64
C VAL A 192 -25.89 -32.52 -12.06
N ARG A 193 -24.78 -33.23 -12.33
CA ARG A 193 -24.08 -33.19 -13.61
C ARG A 193 -24.84 -33.87 -14.74
N GLY A 194 -24.70 -33.30 -15.92
CA GLY A 194 -25.20 -33.85 -17.17
C GLY A 194 -25.07 -32.82 -18.28
N ARG A 195 -25.45 -33.21 -19.47
CA ARG A 195 -25.50 -32.29 -20.61
C ARG A 195 -26.88 -32.38 -21.24
N ALA A 196 -27.44 -31.22 -21.54
CA ALA A 196 -28.69 -31.17 -22.28
C ALA A 196 -28.44 -31.63 -23.74
N ASP A 197 -29.40 -32.40 -24.30
CA ASP A 197 -29.29 -32.86 -25.67
C ASP A 197 -29.19 -31.70 -26.65
N GLY A 198 -28.17 -31.75 -27.52
CA GLY A 198 -27.92 -30.70 -28.51
C GLY A 198 -27.29 -29.41 -28.00
N ALA A 199 -26.99 -29.32 -26.70
CA ALA A 199 -26.35 -28.14 -26.16
C ALA A 199 -24.90 -28.00 -26.67
N VAL A 200 -24.55 -26.80 -27.10
CA VAL A 200 -23.18 -26.37 -27.47
C VAL A 200 -22.58 -25.60 -26.31
N PRO A 201 -21.49 -26.07 -25.69
CA PRO A 201 -20.87 -25.39 -24.56
C PRO A 201 -20.33 -24.02 -24.94
N GLY A 202 -20.50 -23.06 -24.05
CA GLY A 202 -19.86 -21.75 -24.16
C GLY A 202 -18.37 -21.76 -23.82
N GLY A 203 -17.71 -20.64 -24.04
CA GLY A 203 -16.31 -20.46 -23.71
C GLY A 203 -16.06 -20.29 -22.22
N MET A 204 -14.86 -20.66 -21.74
CA MET A 204 -14.45 -20.45 -20.35
C MET A 204 -12.98 -20.06 -20.26
N THR A 205 -12.70 -19.05 -19.44
CA THR A 205 -11.35 -18.59 -19.09
C THR A 205 -11.27 -18.49 -17.56
N ALA A 206 -10.10 -18.81 -17.00
CA ALA A 206 -9.88 -18.66 -15.55
C ALA A 206 -8.57 -17.90 -15.28
N LEU A 207 -8.63 -16.92 -14.42
CA LEU A 207 -7.47 -16.33 -13.78
C LEU A 207 -7.07 -17.17 -12.57
N TYR A 208 -5.77 -17.26 -12.34
CA TYR A 208 -5.21 -17.98 -11.21
C TYR A 208 -4.28 -17.05 -10.43
N PRO A 209 -4.81 -16.33 -9.41
CA PRO A 209 -4.02 -15.41 -8.62
C PRO A 209 -2.93 -16.11 -7.80
N ILE A 210 -1.71 -15.59 -7.88
CA ILE A 210 -0.56 -15.99 -7.06
C ILE A 210 -0.06 -14.72 -6.38
N ALA A 211 -0.54 -14.47 -5.18
CA ALA A 211 -0.25 -13.28 -4.40
C ALA A 211 -0.22 -13.61 -2.91
N ALA A 212 0.51 -12.80 -2.15
CA ALA A 212 0.53 -12.82 -0.69
C ALA A 212 0.86 -11.44 -0.15
N PRO A 213 0.43 -11.10 1.06
CA PRO A 213 0.92 -9.93 1.76
C PRO A 213 2.44 -9.97 1.90
N VAL A 214 3.11 -8.86 1.63
CA VAL A 214 4.58 -8.75 1.81
C VAL A 214 4.88 -7.88 3.02
N ASP A 215 5.46 -8.51 4.02
CA ASP A 215 5.69 -8.00 5.37
C ASP A 215 7.03 -7.24 5.49
N ILE A 216 7.41 -6.51 4.42
CA ILE A 216 8.63 -5.69 4.44
C ILE A 216 8.44 -4.58 5.47
N VAL A 217 9.36 -4.46 6.42
CA VAL A 217 9.36 -3.36 7.40
C VAL A 217 9.48 -2.03 6.66
N PRO A 218 8.56 -1.08 6.87
CA PRO A 218 8.51 0.16 6.11
C PRO A 218 9.75 1.04 6.33
N GLY A 219 9.96 2.00 5.42
CA GLY A 219 11.05 2.95 5.51
C GLY A 219 12.37 2.47 4.87
N GLU A 220 12.32 1.48 3.99
CA GLU A 220 13.47 1.08 3.20
C GLU A 220 13.89 2.19 2.23
N THR A 221 15.19 2.37 2.04
CA THR A 221 15.78 3.19 0.97
C THR A 221 16.66 2.33 0.07
N GLY A 222 16.78 2.72 -1.18
CA GLY A 222 17.64 2.00 -2.12
C GLY A 222 19.12 2.04 -1.74
N ASP A 223 19.87 1.06 -2.22
CA ASP A 223 21.32 0.99 -2.13
C ASP A 223 21.92 0.55 -3.46
N ALA A 224 23.22 0.66 -3.63
CA ALA A 224 23.94 0.21 -4.81
C ALA A 224 25.43 -0.04 -4.48
N PRO A 225 26.07 -1.02 -5.13
CA PRO A 225 25.60 -1.80 -6.28
C PRO A 225 24.59 -2.91 -5.95
N GLU A 226 24.46 -3.24 -4.66
CA GLU A 226 23.57 -4.29 -4.19
C GLU A 226 22.23 -3.71 -3.74
N LYS A 227 21.18 -4.53 -3.73
CA LYS A 227 19.93 -4.14 -3.09
C LYS A 227 20.14 -4.05 -1.57
N PRO A 228 19.39 -3.15 -0.87
CA PRO A 228 19.47 -3.08 0.59
C PRO A 228 19.07 -4.42 1.22
N GLN A 229 19.58 -4.70 2.41
CA GLN A 229 19.21 -5.89 3.17
C GLN A 229 17.70 -5.92 3.36
N LEU A 230 17.09 -7.03 2.97
CA LEU A 230 15.66 -7.24 3.18
C LEU A 230 15.39 -7.48 4.68
N VAL A 231 14.47 -6.70 5.23
CA VAL A 231 13.99 -6.84 6.61
C VAL A 231 12.50 -7.12 6.54
N LEU A 232 12.10 -8.30 6.99
CA LEU A 232 10.69 -8.69 7.12
C LEU A 232 10.26 -8.57 8.58
N ALA A 233 8.99 -8.22 8.81
CA ALA A 233 8.43 -8.12 10.16
C ALA A 233 8.20 -9.52 10.77
N SER A 234 7.97 -10.54 9.94
CA SER A 234 7.69 -11.92 10.37
C SER A 234 8.29 -12.95 9.42
N ASP A 235 8.15 -14.22 9.75
CA ASP A 235 8.46 -15.36 8.89
C ASP A 235 7.23 -15.95 8.17
N ALA A 236 6.10 -15.23 8.18
CA ALA A 236 4.84 -15.69 7.58
C ALA A 236 5.03 -16.08 6.11
N LEU A 237 5.63 -15.20 5.30
CA LEU A 237 5.89 -15.50 3.89
C LEU A 237 6.80 -16.71 3.69
N ALA A 238 7.80 -16.92 4.56
CA ALA A 238 8.65 -18.10 4.51
C ALA A 238 7.84 -19.38 4.76
N THR A 239 6.87 -19.33 5.66
CA THR A 239 5.95 -20.46 5.92
C THR A 239 5.05 -20.74 4.72
N GLU A 240 4.57 -19.72 4.03
CA GLU A 240 3.70 -19.88 2.85
C GLU A 240 4.43 -20.49 1.64
N ILE A 241 5.71 -20.17 1.44
CA ILE A 241 6.51 -20.67 0.31
C ILE A 241 7.26 -21.97 0.63
N ALA A 242 7.32 -22.37 1.90
CA ALA A 242 7.95 -23.63 2.31
C ALA A 242 7.17 -24.84 1.72
N PRO A 243 7.82 -25.99 1.55
CA PRO A 243 7.15 -27.19 1.04
C PRO A 243 5.88 -27.55 1.82
N GLY A 244 4.74 -27.56 1.14
CA GLY A 244 3.41 -27.75 1.72
C GLY A 244 2.77 -26.49 2.32
N GLY A 245 3.39 -25.33 2.21
CA GLY A 245 2.78 -24.05 2.52
C GLY A 245 1.74 -23.63 1.48
N ARG A 246 0.92 -22.62 1.79
CA ARG A 246 -0.19 -22.19 0.92
C ARG A 246 0.26 -21.85 -0.50
N LEU A 247 1.25 -20.99 -0.66
CA LEU A 247 1.76 -20.60 -1.97
C LEU A 247 2.44 -21.74 -2.71
N ASP A 248 3.17 -22.59 -2.00
CA ASP A 248 3.81 -23.77 -2.56
C ASP A 248 2.76 -24.72 -3.15
N GLN A 249 1.70 -25.01 -2.42
CA GLN A 249 0.58 -25.85 -2.89
C GLN A 249 -0.18 -25.19 -4.05
N LEU A 250 -0.41 -23.89 -4.03
CA LEU A 250 -1.03 -23.16 -5.15
C LEU A 250 -0.24 -23.35 -6.44
N VAL A 251 1.08 -23.15 -6.39
CA VAL A 251 1.93 -23.25 -7.58
C VAL A 251 2.04 -24.70 -8.05
N ASP A 252 2.20 -25.66 -7.15
CA ASP A 252 2.25 -27.09 -7.50
C ASP A 252 0.94 -27.56 -8.12
N GLY A 253 -0.21 -27.16 -7.56
CA GLY A 253 -1.53 -27.48 -8.09
C GLY A 253 -1.72 -26.91 -9.51
N TYR A 254 -1.31 -25.66 -9.73
CA TYR A 254 -1.38 -25.03 -11.06
C TYR A 254 -0.48 -25.72 -12.08
N LEU A 255 0.77 -26.03 -11.73
CA LEU A 255 1.72 -26.74 -12.59
C LEU A 255 1.21 -28.14 -12.94
N ALA A 256 0.59 -28.84 -11.99
CA ALA A 256 0.00 -30.15 -12.24
C ALA A 256 -1.21 -30.09 -13.18
N ALA A 257 -2.14 -29.17 -12.95
CA ALA A 257 -3.36 -29.02 -13.75
C ALA A 257 -3.07 -28.61 -15.21
N THR A 258 -2.12 -27.69 -15.39
CA THR A 258 -1.72 -27.14 -16.70
C THR A 258 -0.88 -28.10 -17.55
N GLN A 259 -0.54 -29.29 -17.04
CA GLN A 259 -0.06 -30.41 -17.90
C GLN A 259 -1.14 -30.81 -18.93
N THR A 260 -2.42 -30.62 -18.61
CA THR A 260 -3.53 -30.83 -19.54
C THR A 260 -3.63 -29.63 -20.50
N PRO A 261 -3.51 -29.79 -21.82
CA PRO A 261 -3.52 -28.69 -22.78
C PRO A 261 -4.76 -27.83 -22.73
N ALA A 262 -5.95 -28.39 -22.55
CA ALA A 262 -7.20 -27.62 -22.46
C ALA A 262 -7.24 -26.73 -21.20
N VAL A 263 -6.75 -27.24 -20.07
CA VAL A 263 -6.64 -26.45 -18.83
C VAL A 263 -5.62 -25.31 -18.99
N ARG A 264 -4.46 -25.61 -19.57
CA ARG A 264 -3.43 -24.61 -19.84
C ARG A 264 -3.92 -23.50 -20.77
N GLU A 265 -4.74 -23.84 -21.77
CA GLU A 265 -5.36 -22.86 -22.68
C GLU A 265 -6.39 -21.99 -21.96
N ALA A 266 -7.23 -22.59 -21.11
CA ALA A 266 -8.29 -21.90 -20.40
C ALA A 266 -7.81 -21.06 -19.20
N THR A 267 -6.53 -21.20 -18.77
CA THR A 267 -6.05 -20.56 -17.54
C THR A 267 -4.94 -19.57 -17.79
N CYS A 268 -4.88 -18.51 -16.97
CA CYS A 268 -3.78 -17.53 -16.96
C CYS A 268 -3.39 -17.22 -15.51
N ALA A 269 -2.10 -17.38 -15.16
CA ALA A 269 -1.60 -17.06 -13.83
C ALA A 269 -1.49 -15.54 -13.66
N ALA A 270 -2.19 -14.99 -12.67
CA ALA A 270 -2.13 -13.58 -12.31
C ALA A 270 -1.17 -13.41 -11.14
N ILE A 271 0.03 -12.89 -11.40
CA ILE A 271 1.17 -12.93 -10.46
C ILE A 271 1.42 -11.54 -9.89
N ASP A 272 1.53 -11.44 -8.56
CA ASP A 272 1.91 -10.19 -7.90
C ASP A 272 3.42 -9.91 -8.02
N PRO A 273 3.82 -8.80 -8.68
CA PRO A 273 5.23 -8.44 -8.81
C PRO A 273 5.93 -8.15 -7.47
N ALA A 274 5.19 -7.71 -6.44
CA ALA A 274 5.75 -7.46 -5.11
C ALA A 274 6.16 -8.78 -4.44
N LEU A 275 5.35 -9.82 -4.55
CA LEU A 275 5.69 -11.16 -4.10
C LEU A 275 6.96 -11.66 -4.79
N VAL A 276 7.02 -11.57 -6.13
CA VAL A 276 8.17 -12.03 -6.92
C VAL A 276 9.46 -11.29 -6.55
N ASP A 277 9.44 -9.96 -6.42
CA ASP A 277 10.62 -9.17 -6.01
C ASP A 277 11.05 -9.50 -4.57
N THR A 278 10.09 -9.75 -3.67
CA THR A 278 10.37 -10.08 -2.27
C THR A 278 11.00 -11.47 -2.16
N VAL A 279 10.45 -12.49 -2.81
CA VAL A 279 11.00 -13.84 -2.80
C VAL A 279 12.36 -13.90 -3.51
N ASP A 280 12.56 -13.15 -4.60
CA ASP A 280 13.88 -13.00 -5.23
C ASP A 280 14.92 -12.42 -4.25
N ARG A 281 14.53 -11.48 -3.39
CA ARG A 281 15.41 -10.95 -2.34
C ARG A 281 15.62 -11.95 -1.20
N MET A 282 14.57 -12.66 -0.77
CA MET A 282 14.67 -13.70 0.27
C MET A 282 15.65 -14.81 -0.13
N SER A 283 15.67 -15.20 -1.41
CA SER A 283 16.60 -16.22 -1.93
C SER A 283 18.08 -15.83 -1.82
N ARG A 284 18.37 -14.55 -1.59
CA ARG A 284 19.74 -14.02 -1.37
C ARG A 284 20.05 -13.76 0.11
N GLY A 285 19.10 -14.04 0.98
CA GLY A 285 19.21 -13.84 2.41
C GLY A 285 18.46 -12.60 2.90
N TYR A 286 17.83 -12.74 4.07
CA TYR A 286 17.05 -11.69 4.72
C TYR A 286 17.11 -11.82 6.23
N VAL A 287 16.59 -10.83 6.93
CA VAL A 287 16.48 -10.84 8.39
C VAL A 287 15.05 -10.52 8.83
N ILE A 288 14.70 -10.98 10.02
CA ILE A 288 13.43 -10.71 10.69
C ILE A 288 13.67 -9.71 11.82
N SER A 289 12.93 -8.61 11.81
CA SER A 289 12.92 -7.60 12.86
C SER A 289 11.62 -6.78 12.78
N GLN A 290 11.13 -6.30 13.93
CA GLN A 290 9.98 -5.39 13.96
C GLN A 290 10.35 -3.95 13.58
N GLU A 291 11.61 -3.61 13.64
CA GLU A 291 12.11 -2.27 13.35
C GLU A 291 13.29 -2.36 12.36
N ARG A 292 13.48 -1.29 11.62
CA ARG A 292 14.62 -1.12 10.70
C ARG A 292 15.71 -0.28 11.35
N GLN A 293 16.95 -0.56 11.04
CA GLN A 293 18.04 0.35 11.41
C GLN A 293 17.82 1.73 10.79
N PRO A 294 18.15 2.81 11.52
CA PRO A 294 18.11 4.16 10.97
C PRO A 294 18.88 4.24 9.65
N VAL A 295 18.21 4.75 8.60
CA VAL A 295 18.79 4.82 7.22
C VAL A 295 19.91 5.82 7.11
N VAL A 296 19.96 6.81 8.00
CA VAL A 296 20.99 7.84 8.07
C VAL A 296 21.35 8.14 9.51
N LYS A 297 22.59 8.55 9.74
CA LYS A 297 23.01 8.99 11.06
C LYS A 297 22.57 10.43 11.28
N GLU A 298 21.94 10.72 12.42
CA GLU A 298 21.59 12.09 12.77
C GLU A 298 22.85 12.98 12.83
N PRO A 299 22.75 14.25 12.37
CA PRO A 299 23.84 15.20 12.45
C PRO A 299 24.21 15.47 13.90
N GLN A 300 25.40 15.08 14.31
CA GLN A 300 25.89 15.27 15.68
C GLN A 300 27.01 16.31 15.70
N ARG A 301 27.02 17.17 16.73
CA ARG A 301 28.18 18.03 16.99
C ARG A 301 29.34 17.17 17.42
N LEU A 302 30.56 17.53 17.01
CA LEU A 302 31.77 16.77 17.30
C LEU A 302 31.93 16.45 18.81
N ARG A 303 31.39 17.30 19.68
CA ARG A 303 31.41 17.13 21.14
C ARG A 303 30.47 16.02 21.62
N ASP A 304 29.35 15.82 20.90
CA ASP A 304 28.27 14.92 21.31
C ASP A 304 28.48 13.50 20.71
N SER A 305 29.41 13.36 19.76
CA SER A 305 29.78 12.08 19.14
C SER A 305 30.66 11.18 20.04
N TRP A 306 31.20 11.72 21.15
CA TRP A 306 31.98 10.93 22.10
C TRP A 306 31.06 10.23 23.09
N GLY A 307 30.67 9.01 22.78
CA GLY A 307 29.83 8.18 23.65
C GLY A 307 28.54 7.66 23.00
N SER A 308 28.38 7.83 21.69
CA SER A 308 27.30 7.16 20.98
C SER A 308 27.53 5.63 21.08
N HIS A 309 26.65 4.98 21.82
CA HIS A 309 26.55 3.53 21.85
C HIS A 309 26.07 3.07 20.48
N ASN A 310 26.54 1.90 20.05
CA ASN A 310 25.92 1.16 18.98
C ASN A 310 24.46 0.94 19.40
N ASP A 311 23.51 1.38 18.59
CA ASP A 311 22.14 0.96 18.74
C ASP A 311 22.11 -0.58 18.66
N ASP A 312 21.65 -1.22 19.73
CA ASP A 312 21.48 -2.67 19.80
C ASP A 312 20.29 -3.09 18.94
N TRP A 313 20.39 -2.89 17.61
CA TRP A 313 19.39 -3.42 16.69
C TRP A 313 19.47 -4.94 16.70
N SER A 314 18.39 -5.59 17.12
CA SER A 314 18.29 -7.04 17.12
C SER A 314 17.51 -7.51 15.91
N ALA A 315 18.16 -8.27 15.05
CA ALA A 315 17.56 -8.94 13.92
C ALA A 315 18.00 -10.39 13.89
N THR A 316 17.11 -11.28 13.53
CA THR A 316 17.42 -12.70 13.37
C THR A 316 17.48 -13.06 11.89
N PRO A 317 18.46 -13.89 11.44
CA PRO A 317 18.46 -14.38 10.06
C PRO A 317 17.16 -15.11 9.75
N GLY A 318 16.59 -14.83 8.58
CA GLY A 318 15.37 -15.50 8.12
C GLY A 318 15.66 -16.95 7.70
N PRO A 319 14.78 -17.91 8.05
CA PRO A 319 15.03 -19.34 7.81
C PRO A 319 14.75 -19.79 6.37
N GLY A 320 13.90 -19.06 5.60
CA GLY A 320 13.32 -19.50 4.33
C GLY A 320 14.15 -19.18 3.07
N GLN A 321 15.47 -19.03 3.15
CA GLN A 321 16.29 -18.65 1.98
C GLN A 321 16.27 -19.71 0.88
N ASP A 322 16.44 -20.98 1.22
CA ASP A 322 16.48 -22.09 0.26
C ASP A 322 15.08 -22.36 -0.31
N ASP A 323 14.04 -22.27 0.51
CA ASP A 323 12.64 -22.40 0.08
C ASP A 323 12.27 -21.27 -0.90
N ALA A 324 12.71 -20.05 -0.65
CA ALA A 324 12.52 -18.94 -1.58
C ALA A 324 13.18 -19.20 -2.95
N ALA A 325 14.39 -19.77 -2.96
CA ALA A 325 15.06 -20.11 -4.21
C ALA A 325 14.31 -21.24 -4.97
N ALA A 326 13.82 -22.26 -4.26
CA ALA A 326 13.05 -23.34 -4.84
C ALA A 326 11.69 -22.86 -5.37
N PHE A 327 11.00 -22.02 -4.62
CA PHE A 327 9.72 -21.44 -5.03
C PHE A 327 9.85 -20.54 -6.28
N LEU A 328 10.92 -19.73 -6.37
CA LEU A 328 11.21 -18.94 -7.58
C LEU A 328 11.39 -19.81 -8.81
N GLU A 329 12.01 -20.98 -8.66
CA GLU A 329 12.17 -21.89 -9.79
C GLU A 329 10.82 -22.45 -10.26
N LYS A 330 9.89 -22.75 -9.36
CA LYS A 330 8.52 -23.14 -9.70
C LYS A 330 7.79 -21.98 -10.42
N LEU A 331 7.92 -20.73 -9.95
CA LEU A 331 7.32 -19.57 -10.64
C LEU A 331 7.91 -19.37 -12.05
N ARG A 332 9.21 -19.62 -12.25
CA ARG A 332 9.83 -19.58 -13.60
C ARG A 332 9.22 -20.65 -14.51
N GLN A 333 8.94 -21.84 -13.98
CA GLN A 333 8.25 -22.89 -14.74
C GLN A 333 6.83 -22.47 -15.12
N VAL A 334 6.06 -21.88 -14.21
CA VAL A 334 4.74 -21.30 -14.53
C VAL A 334 4.87 -20.28 -15.67
N SER A 335 5.80 -19.32 -15.53
CA SER A 335 6.00 -18.24 -16.51
C SER A 335 6.47 -18.72 -17.88
N ALA A 336 7.22 -19.81 -17.93
CA ALA A 336 7.73 -20.39 -19.17
C ALA A 336 6.71 -21.22 -19.95
N HIS A 337 5.71 -21.82 -19.26
CA HIS A 337 4.83 -22.82 -19.86
C HIS A 337 3.35 -22.40 -19.93
N SER A 338 2.96 -21.33 -19.24
CA SER A 338 1.57 -20.90 -19.14
C SER A 338 1.42 -19.40 -19.46
N CYS A 339 0.18 -18.98 -19.75
CA CYS A 339 -0.18 -17.58 -19.76
C CYS A 339 0.12 -16.95 -18.39
N THR A 340 0.71 -15.74 -18.38
CA THR A 340 0.88 -14.94 -17.18
C THR A 340 0.44 -13.51 -17.42
N VAL A 341 -0.06 -12.86 -16.37
CA VAL A 341 -0.39 -11.43 -16.34
C VAL A 341 0.05 -10.86 -14.99
N ALA A 342 0.57 -9.63 -15.00
CA ALA A 342 0.95 -8.96 -13.75
C ALA A 342 -0.29 -8.41 -13.05
N LEU A 343 -0.44 -8.71 -11.75
CA LEU A 343 -1.31 -7.96 -10.85
C LEU A 343 -0.71 -6.58 -10.57
N PRO A 344 -1.47 -5.62 -10.05
CA PRO A 344 -0.91 -4.41 -9.48
C PRO A 344 0.11 -4.75 -8.38
N TRP A 345 1.14 -3.93 -8.24
CA TRP A 345 2.15 -4.10 -7.18
C TRP A 345 1.49 -4.26 -5.80
N ALA A 346 1.83 -5.34 -5.09
CA ALA A 346 1.25 -5.72 -3.78
C ALA A 346 -0.29 -5.84 -3.82
N ASN A 347 -0.86 -6.21 -4.95
CA ASN A 347 -2.31 -6.26 -5.15
C ASN A 347 -3.02 -4.98 -4.67
N ALA A 348 -2.42 -3.81 -4.99
CA ALA A 348 -2.92 -2.51 -4.55
C ALA A 348 -4.27 -2.16 -5.18
N ASP A 349 -5.09 -1.46 -4.42
CA ASP A 349 -6.32 -0.84 -4.90
C ASP A 349 -5.98 0.29 -5.88
N LEU A 350 -6.24 0.05 -7.17
CA LEU A 350 -5.90 1.00 -8.23
C LEU A 350 -6.72 2.29 -8.16
N ASP A 351 -7.95 2.23 -7.64
CA ASP A 351 -8.75 3.42 -7.39
C ASP A 351 -8.12 4.28 -6.30
N ALA A 352 -7.72 3.66 -5.19
CA ALA A 352 -7.03 4.35 -4.12
C ALA A 352 -5.70 4.96 -4.57
N VAL A 353 -4.90 4.22 -5.37
CA VAL A 353 -3.65 4.74 -5.93
C VAL A 353 -3.91 5.91 -6.87
N ALA A 354 -4.89 5.82 -7.77
CA ALA A 354 -5.24 6.90 -8.71
C ALA A 354 -5.72 8.16 -7.98
N ARG A 355 -6.52 8.02 -6.92
CA ARG A 355 -7.00 9.12 -6.08
C ARG A 355 -5.88 9.88 -5.37
N THR A 356 -4.69 9.30 -5.19
CA THR A 356 -3.52 10.06 -4.70
C THR A 356 -3.09 11.16 -5.67
N GLY A 357 -3.42 11.05 -6.95
CA GLY A 357 -2.97 11.95 -8.01
C GLY A 357 -1.48 11.91 -8.28
N ASP A 358 -0.73 10.95 -7.73
CA ASP A 358 0.71 10.83 -7.95
C ASP A 358 1.01 9.88 -9.12
N PRO A 359 1.58 10.37 -10.23
CA PRO A 359 1.84 9.55 -11.41
C PRO A 359 2.93 8.49 -11.15
N TRP A 360 3.83 8.71 -10.22
CA TRP A 360 4.93 7.78 -9.94
C TRP A 360 4.46 6.58 -9.12
N LEU A 361 3.47 6.77 -8.23
CA LEU A 361 2.81 5.65 -7.56
C LEU A 361 2.05 4.81 -8.59
N MET A 362 1.28 5.43 -9.48
CA MET A 362 0.52 4.69 -10.49
C MET A 362 1.44 3.93 -11.46
N ARG A 363 2.55 4.50 -11.87
CA ARG A 363 3.56 3.84 -12.71
C ARG A 363 4.20 2.64 -12.02
N GLU A 364 4.56 2.75 -10.76
CA GLU A 364 5.08 1.60 -9.98
C GLU A 364 4.01 0.53 -9.78
N ALA A 365 2.72 0.91 -9.65
CA ALA A 365 1.62 -0.03 -9.46
C ALA A 365 1.33 -0.87 -10.71
N ILE A 366 1.33 -0.28 -11.92
CA ILE A 366 0.87 -0.98 -13.14
C ILE A 366 1.88 -1.02 -14.29
N GLU A 367 2.68 0.05 -14.53
CA GLU A 367 3.63 0.05 -15.66
C GLU A 367 4.80 -0.88 -15.42
N ARG A 368 5.23 -1.00 -14.19
CA ARG A 368 6.47 -1.68 -13.84
C ARG A 368 6.34 -3.18 -13.58
N GLY A 369 5.12 -3.67 -13.31
CA GLY A 369 4.86 -5.09 -13.03
C GLY A 369 5.46 -6.05 -14.05
N PRO A 370 5.14 -5.94 -15.35
CA PRO A 370 5.69 -6.78 -16.40
C PRO A 370 7.23 -6.79 -16.46
N THR A 371 7.87 -5.63 -16.26
CA THR A 371 9.34 -5.53 -16.24
C THR A 371 9.97 -6.29 -15.06
N VAL A 372 9.28 -6.32 -13.91
CA VAL A 372 9.74 -7.09 -12.74
C VAL A 372 9.63 -8.58 -13.02
N LEU A 373 8.50 -9.03 -13.59
CA LEU A 373 8.31 -10.43 -13.98
C LEU A 373 9.36 -10.87 -15.01
N GLU A 374 9.57 -10.08 -16.07
CA GLU A 374 10.57 -10.38 -17.12
C GLU A 374 11.98 -10.53 -16.51
N ARG A 375 12.38 -9.60 -15.67
CA ARG A 375 13.72 -9.61 -15.06
C ARG A 375 13.96 -10.83 -14.17
N ILE A 376 12.95 -11.29 -13.41
CA ILE A 376 13.11 -12.33 -12.39
C ILE A 376 12.67 -13.69 -12.90
N LEU A 377 11.55 -13.74 -13.64
CA LEU A 377 10.96 -14.98 -14.13
C LEU A 377 11.30 -15.28 -15.60
N GLY A 378 11.81 -14.28 -16.34
CA GLY A 378 12.21 -14.43 -17.75
C GLY A 378 11.12 -14.18 -18.78
N ASN A 379 9.93 -13.74 -18.36
CA ASN A 379 8.80 -13.42 -19.24
C ASN A 379 7.99 -12.27 -18.63
N ALA A 380 7.68 -11.25 -19.44
CA ALA A 380 6.87 -10.09 -19.01
C ALA A 380 5.39 -10.42 -18.81
N GLY A 381 4.91 -11.53 -19.35
CA GLY A 381 3.49 -11.86 -19.38
C GLY A 381 2.71 -11.01 -20.41
N MET A 382 1.39 -10.96 -20.22
CA MET A 382 0.52 -10.15 -21.08
C MET A 382 0.70 -8.66 -20.80
N LEU A 383 0.99 -7.89 -21.84
CA LEU A 383 1.13 -6.44 -21.80
C LEU A 383 -0.21 -5.75 -22.06
N ASN A 384 -0.32 -4.48 -21.72
CA ASN A 384 -1.49 -3.64 -21.96
C ASN A 384 -2.79 -4.23 -21.37
N THR A 385 -2.67 -5.02 -20.31
CA THR A 385 -3.78 -5.68 -19.62
C THR A 385 -3.71 -5.34 -18.14
N VAL A 386 -4.82 -4.87 -17.59
CA VAL A 386 -4.96 -4.51 -16.18
C VAL A 386 -5.99 -5.43 -15.53
N VAL A 387 -5.58 -6.09 -14.45
CA VAL A 387 -6.42 -6.98 -13.64
C VAL A 387 -6.50 -6.36 -12.25
N PRO A 388 -7.57 -5.60 -11.92
CA PRO A 388 -7.69 -4.94 -10.61
C PRO A 388 -7.92 -5.90 -9.43
N GLY A 389 -7.97 -7.21 -9.66
CA GLY A 389 -8.36 -8.19 -8.64
C GLY A 389 -9.87 -8.12 -8.36
N ASN A 390 -10.25 -8.15 -7.10
CA ASN A 390 -11.65 -8.06 -6.66
C ASN A 390 -12.08 -6.61 -6.37
N THR A 391 -11.41 -5.62 -6.94
CA THR A 391 -11.78 -4.21 -6.82
C THR A 391 -12.48 -3.73 -8.07
N ALA A 392 -13.40 -2.79 -7.91
CA ALA A 392 -13.94 -2.01 -9.01
C ALA A 392 -13.13 -0.72 -9.18
N LEU A 393 -13.32 -0.02 -10.28
CA LEU A 393 -12.70 1.26 -10.56
C LEU A 393 -13.75 2.33 -10.74
N GLU A 394 -13.49 3.52 -10.22
CA GLU A 394 -14.31 4.69 -10.48
C GLU A 394 -13.89 5.40 -11.78
N GLY A 395 -14.83 6.05 -12.45
CA GLY A 395 -14.58 6.69 -13.74
C GLY A 395 -13.46 7.72 -13.71
N GLU A 396 -13.24 8.38 -12.57
CA GLU A 396 -12.15 9.33 -12.36
C GLU A 396 -10.76 8.68 -12.38
N SER A 397 -10.67 7.39 -12.06
CA SER A 397 -9.42 6.62 -12.04
C SER A 397 -9.05 6.04 -13.40
N ILE A 398 -10.00 5.86 -14.30
CA ILE A 398 -9.80 5.25 -15.62
C ILE A 398 -8.69 5.93 -16.45
N PRO A 399 -8.59 7.28 -16.51
CA PRO A 399 -7.52 7.93 -17.27
C PRO A 399 -6.11 7.56 -16.79
N ALA A 400 -5.94 7.21 -15.52
CA ALA A 400 -4.65 6.82 -14.96
C ALA A 400 -4.14 5.46 -15.50
N LEU A 401 -5.03 4.63 -16.04
CA LEU A 401 -4.68 3.36 -16.68
C LEU A 401 -3.87 3.54 -17.98
N GLY A 402 -3.75 4.77 -18.49
CA GLY A 402 -2.86 5.06 -19.61
C GLY A 402 -1.40 4.66 -19.37
N TRP A 403 -0.98 4.53 -18.12
CA TRP A 403 0.35 4.01 -17.77
C TRP A 403 0.53 2.50 -18.05
N ALA A 404 -0.54 1.76 -18.30
CA ALA A 404 -0.48 0.36 -18.71
C ALA A 404 -0.22 0.17 -20.21
N ASP A 405 -0.16 1.24 -21.02
CA ASP A 405 0.28 1.16 -22.43
C ASP A 405 1.80 1.00 -22.49
N HIS A 406 2.25 -0.26 -22.52
CA HIS A 406 3.67 -0.60 -22.59
C HIS A 406 4.29 -0.34 -23.98
N SER A 407 3.49 -0.04 -25.00
CA SER A 407 4.00 0.23 -26.37
C SER A 407 4.89 1.48 -26.45
N ARG A 408 4.77 2.38 -25.50
CA ARG A 408 5.58 3.61 -25.35
C ARG A 408 6.42 3.64 -24.09
N SER A 409 6.30 2.65 -23.26
CA SER A 409 7.12 2.57 -22.06
C SER A 409 8.57 2.27 -22.42
N THR A 410 9.48 3.09 -21.93
CA THR A 410 10.94 2.84 -22.05
C THR A 410 11.51 2.33 -20.74
N VAL A 411 10.64 1.99 -19.79
CA VAL A 411 11.06 1.57 -18.44
C VAL A 411 11.82 0.24 -18.46
N ALA A 412 11.46 -0.66 -19.35
CA ALA A 412 12.19 -1.92 -19.53
C ALA A 412 13.63 -1.72 -20.02
N GLU A 413 13.86 -0.76 -20.93
CA GLU A 413 15.15 -0.51 -21.58
C GLU A 413 16.02 0.49 -20.81
N GLU A 414 15.42 1.60 -20.35
CA GLU A 414 16.15 2.76 -19.79
C GLU A 414 15.95 2.89 -18.26
N GLY A 415 14.93 2.24 -17.72
CA GLY A 415 14.59 2.29 -16.29
C GLY A 415 13.84 3.56 -15.87
N MET A 416 13.36 3.55 -14.64
CA MET A 416 12.56 4.64 -14.06
C MET A 416 13.36 5.93 -13.84
N GLN A 417 14.66 5.85 -13.62
CA GLN A 417 15.50 7.05 -13.48
C GLN A 417 15.48 7.90 -14.75
N ALA A 418 15.61 7.28 -15.92
CA ALA A 418 15.57 8.00 -17.19
C ALA A 418 14.17 8.59 -17.46
N ALA A 419 13.12 7.89 -17.07
CA ALA A 419 11.76 8.40 -17.14
C ALA A 419 11.56 9.62 -16.23
N TRP A 420 12.12 9.60 -15.02
CA TRP A 420 12.13 10.73 -14.10
C TRP A 420 12.84 11.95 -14.72
N GLU A 421 14.04 11.78 -15.22
CA GLU A 421 14.84 12.85 -15.82
C GLU A 421 14.18 13.47 -17.05
N ARG A 422 13.51 12.66 -17.88
CA ARG A 422 12.72 13.20 -19.00
C ARG A 422 11.56 14.07 -18.53
N THR A 423 10.86 13.64 -17.50
CA THR A 423 9.75 14.42 -16.94
C THR A 423 10.23 15.74 -16.35
N GLU A 424 11.36 15.74 -15.62
CA GLU A 424 12.01 16.98 -15.15
C GLU A 424 12.40 17.91 -16.30
N ALA A 425 12.99 17.37 -17.38
CA ALA A 425 13.40 18.15 -18.53
C ALA A 425 12.19 18.80 -19.26
N LEU A 426 11.10 18.06 -19.44
CA LEU A 426 9.86 18.58 -20.02
C LEU A 426 9.23 19.67 -19.16
N ALA A 427 9.21 19.49 -17.82
CA ALA A 427 8.71 20.50 -16.90
C ALA A 427 9.56 21.79 -16.92
N ALA A 428 10.89 21.65 -17.00
CA ALA A 428 11.80 22.78 -17.11
C ALA A 428 11.61 23.53 -18.44
N GLN A 429 11.38 22.81 -19.54
CA GLN A 429 11.10 23.42 -20.85
C GLN A 429 9.76 24.20 -20.81
N ALA A 430 8.69 23.59 -20.28
CA ALA A 430 7.39 24.26 -20.16
C ALA A 430 7.46 25.55 -19.32
N ALA A 431 8.21 25.52 -18.21
CA ALA A 431 8.45 26.72 -17.39
C ALA A 431 9.25 27.80 -18.11
N ALA A 432 10.17 27.43 -18.99
CA ALA A 432 10.95 28.37 -19.79
C ALA A 432 10.10 29.03 -20.92
N GLU A 433 9.14 28.30 -21.48
CA GLU A 433 8.25 28.78 -22.55
C GLU A 433 7.14 29.73 -22.01
N HIS A 434 6.76 29.58 -20.74
CA HIS A 434 5.71 30.36 -20.09
C HIS A 434 6.21 31.03 -18.80
N PRO A 435 7.13 32.00 -18.86
CA PRO A 435 7.63 32.67 -17.68
C PRO A 435 6.54 33.60 -17.13
N GLY A 436 5.87 33.22 -16.05
CA GLY A 436 4.89 34.04 -15.34
C GLY A 436 3.59 33.37 -14.95
N VAL A 437 3.41 32.11 -15.27
CA VAL A 437 2.35 31.30 -14.67
C VAL A 437 2.90 30.82 -13.32
N ASP A 438 2.37 31.41 -12.24
CA ASP A 438 2.84 31.13 -10.88
C ASP A 438 2.70 29.62 -10.57
N ALA A 439 3.79 29.06 -10.07
CA ALA A 439 3.84 27.70 -9.52
C ALA A 439 2.83 27.46 -8.36
N LEU A 440 2.09 28.49 -7.96
CA LEU A 440 1.02 28.43 -6.97
C LEU A 440 -0.27 27.79 -7.50
N GLU A 441 -0.56 27.86 -8.81
CA GLU A 441 -1.73 27.19 -9.39
C GLU A 441 -1.49 25.66 -9.57
N ALA A 442 -0.25 25.23 -9.68
CA ALA A 442 0.13 23.81 -9.73
C ALA A 442 -0.02 23.09 -8.37
N ASN A 443 -0.28 23.81 -7.29
CA ASN A 443 -0.41 23.28 -5.92
C ASN A 443 -1.85 23.20 -5.41
N THR A 444 -2.84 23.39 -6.28
CA THR A 444 -4.24 23.20 -5.89
C THR A 444 -4.50 21.70 -5.79
N PRO A 445 -5.06 21.19 -4.66
CA PRO A 445 -5.50 19.80 -4.57
C PRO A 445 -6.50 19.54 -5.70
N GLY A 446 -6.19 18.62 -6.61
CA GLY A 446 -6.98 18.30 -7.81
C GLY A 446 -6.38 18.73 -9.15
N SER A 447 -5.41 19.65 -9.19
CA SER A 447 -4.74 20.01 -10.47
C SER A 447 -3.43 19.26 -10.73
N ALA A 448 -2.86 18.61 -9.70
CA ALA A 448 -1.65 17.77 -9.86
C ALA A 448 -1.94 16.42 -10.56
N SER A 449 -3.20 16.06 -10.70
CA SER A 449 -3.61 14.84 -11.43
C SER A 449 -3.32 14.93 -12.93
N SER A 450 -2.85 16.06 -13.42
CA SER A 450 -2.59 16.24 -14.84
C SER A 450 -1.11 16.21 -15.25
N ALA A 451 -0.19 15.73 -14.43
CA ALA A 451 0.91 14.94 -14.98
C ALA A 451 0.24 13.66 -15.53
N ALA A 452 -0.73 13.91 -16.37
CA ALA A 452 -1.74 13.01 -16.84
C ALA A 452 -1.02 11.79 -17.40
N ALA A 453 -1.53 10.63 -17.03
CA ALA A 453 -1.19 9.41 -17.72
C ALA A 453 -1.22 9.67 -19.22
N PRO A 454 -0.26 9.17 -19.99
CA PRO A 454 -0.25 9.36 -21.42
C PRO A 454 -1.54 8.77 -22.01
N LYS A 455 -2.13 9.45 -22.99
CA LYS A 455 -3.21 8.83 -23.75
C LYS A 455 -2.65 7.58 -24.42
N PRO A 456 -3.21 6.39 -24.19
CA PRO A 456 -2.70 5.17 -24.77
C PRO A 456 -2.70 5.26 -26.31
N VAL A 457 -1.68 4.69 -26.92
CA VAL A 457 -1.58 4.53 -28.37
C VAL A 457 -2.11 3.18 -28.79
N GLN A 458 -1.73 2.16 -28.04
CA GLN A 458 -2.33 0.85 -28.14
C GLN A 458 -3.44 0.69 -27.12
N THR A 459 -4.38 -0.20 -27.41
CA THR A 459 -5.50 -0.47 -26.53
C THR A 459 -5.00 -1.06 -25.22
N VAL A 460 -5.30 -0.39 -24.11
CA VAL A 460 -5.22 -0.93 -22.76
C VAL A 460 -6.54 -1.60 -22.44
N ARG A 461 -6.51 -2.83 -21.97
CA ARG A 461 -7.67 -3.63 -21.58
C ARG A 461 -7.73 -3.72 -20.08
N VAL A 462 -8.89 -3.42 -19.50
CA VAL A 462 -9.12 -3.55 -18.07
C VAL A 462 -10.29 -4.50 -17.82
N LEU A 463 -10.10 -5.49 -16.96
CA LEU A 463 -11.13 -6.43 -16.54
C LEU A 463 -11.95 -5.82 -15.41
N LEU A 464 -13.26 -5.71 -15.60
CA LEU A 464 -14.20 -5.14 -14.61
C LEU A 464 -15.46 -6.02 -14.50
N PRO A 465 -16.11 -6.07 -13.33
CA PRO A 465 -17.47 -6.65 -13.24
C PRO A 465 -18.41 -5.89 -14.17
N ASP A 466 -19.25 -6.59 -14.90
CA ASP A 466 -20.08 -6.01 -15.97
C ASP A 466 -21.11 -5.00 -15.46
N ASN A 467 -21.64 -5.18 -14.23
CA ASN A 467 -22.53 -4.23 -13.60
C ASN A 467 -21.85 -2.91 -13.13
N THR A 468 -20.53 -2.79 -13.25
CA THR A 468 -19.78 -1.55 -13.02
C THR A 468 -19.62 -0.71 -14.29
N ILE A 469 -20.09 -1.19 -15.43
CA ILE A 469 -19.98 -0.55 -16.74
C ILE A 469 -21.37 -0.12 -17.21
N GLU A 470 -21.70 1.17 -17.09
CA GLU A 470 -22.97 1.68 -17.57
C GLU A 470 -22.98 1.82 -19.10
N SER A 471 -23.99 1.24 -19.74
CA SER A 471 -24.21 1.40 -21.18
C SER A 471 -24.66 2.81 -21.54
N GLY A 472 -24.00 3.44 -22.49
CA GLY A 472 -24.51 4.65 -23.14
C GLY A 472 -25.72 4.28 -24.03
N SER A 473 -26.93 4.32 -23.53
CA SER A 473 -28.11 4.18 -24.41
C SER A 473 -28.14 5.30 -25.41
N PRO A 474 -28.31 5.05 -26.73
CA PRO A 474 -28.60 6.12 -27.67
C PRO A 474 -29.91 6.76 -27.27
N VAL A 475 -29.88 8.07 -27.05
CA VAL A 475 -31.09 8.89 -26.81
C VAL A 475 -32.06 8.66 -27.96
N GLY A 476 -33.09 7.84 -27.77
CA GLY A 476 -34.10 7.63 -28.79
C GLY A 476 -35.10 6.50 -28.66
N ASP A 477 -34.95 5.58 -27.74
CA ASP A 477 -35.94 4.49 -27.60
C ASP A 477 -36.60 4.47 -26.21
N VAL A 478 -37.68 5.25 -26.05
CA VAL A 478 -38.46 5.37 -24.82
C VAL A 478 -39.55 4.30 -24.76
N SER A 479 -39.39 3.13 -25.38
CA SER A 479 -40.42 2.09 -25.44
C SER A 479 -39.90 0.72 -24.99
N ARG A 480 -39.34 0.64 -23.82
CA ARG A 480 -39.30 -0.59 -23.04
C ARG A 480 -39.58 -0.25 -21.58
N GLU A 481 -40.84 -0.45 -21.20
CA GLU A 481 -41.19 -0.61 -19.79
C GLU A 481 -40.38 -1.78 -19.26
N THR A 482 -39.25 -1.49 -18.62
CA THR A 482 -38.49 -2.46 -17.86
C THR A 482 -39.24 -2.76 -16.59
N SER A 483 -39.63 -4.01 -16.40
CA SER A 483 -40.06 -4.55 -15.11
C SER A 483 -38.99 -4.15 -14.06
N GLU A 484 -39.42 -3.64 -12.91
CA GLU A 484 -38.62 -3.33 -11.75
C GLU A 484 -37.76 -4.58 -11.41
N GLY A 485 -36.46 -4.53 -11.70
CA GLY A 485 -35.51 -5.60 -11.39
C GLY A 485 -34.31 -5.74 -12.35
N ASP A 486 -34.40 -5.32 -13.63
CA ASP A 486 -33.34 -5.52 -14.63
C ASP A 486 -32.89 -4.21 -15.27
N GLY A 487 -32.21 -3.38 -14.51
CA GLY A 487 -31.87 -2.03 -14.92
C GLY A 487 -30.58 -1.84 -15.74
N HIS A 488 -29.73 -2.84 -15.88
CA HIS A 488 -28.50 -2.70 -16.62
C HIS A 488 -28.32 -3.89 -17.56
N ALA A 489 -28.47 -3.67 -18.86
CA ALA A 489 -27.98 -4.63 -19.84
C ALA A 489 -26.45 -4.62 -19.72
N ALA A 490 -25.91 -5.63 -19.06
CA ALA A 490 -24.49 -5.87 -18.93
C ALA A 490 -23.80 -5.77 -20.29
N GLN A 491 -22.81 -4.92 -20.41
CA GLN A 491 -22.08 -4.72 -21.65
C GLN A 491 -20.67 -5.24 -21.53
N ARG A 492 -20.37 -6.34 -22.21
CA ARG A 492 -19.07 -6.98 -22.11
C ARG A 492 -17.91 -6.09 -22.55
N PHE A 493 -18.08 -5.27 -23.57
CA PHE A 493 -17.03 -4.39 -24.06
C PHE A 493 -17.55 -2.94 -24.15
N ALA A 494 -16.79 -2.02 -23.56
CA ALA A 494 -17.08 -0.59 -23.66
C ALA A 494 -15.79 0.24 -23.61
N TRP A 495 -15.73 1.31 -24.39
CA TRP A 495 -14.64 2.29 -24.27
C TRP A 495 -14.87 3.15 -23.02
N ALA A 496 -14.11 2.85 -21.96
CA ALA A 496 -14.14 3.64 -20.72
C ALA A 496 -13.39 4.97 -20.86
N ALA A 497 -12.39 5.03 -21.73
CA ALA A 497 -11.67 6.23 -22.13
C ALA A 497 -11.05 6.01 -23.53
N PRO A 498 -10.51 7.03 -24.20
CA PRO A 498 -9.84 6.85 -25.48
C PRO A 498 -8.70 5.81 -25.39
N ASN A 499 -8.82 4.71 -26.12
CA ASN A 499 -7.95 3.55 -26.12
C ASN A 499 -7.82 2.81 -24.76
N VAL A 500 -8.76 3.02 -23.85
CA VAL A 500 -8.93 2.19 -22.64
C VAL A 500 -10.25 1.42 -22.78
N LEU A 501 -10.13 0.12 -22.98
CA LEU A 501 -11.24 -0.80 -23.18
C LEU A 501 -11.58 -1.49 -21.87
N ALA A 502 -12.77 -1.24 -21.34
CA ALA A 502 -13.36 -2.07 -20.29
C ALA A 502 -13.85 -3.38 -20.89
N VAL A 503 -13.47 -4.47 -20.27
CA VAL A 503 -13.90 -5.84 -20.61
C VAL A 503 -14.65 -6.39 -19.42
N GLY A 504 -15.98 -6.48 -19.58
CA GLY A 504 -16.87 -6.96 -18.54
C GLY A 504 -16.79 -8.46 -18.32
N TYR A 505 -16.94 -8.88 -17.08
CA TYR A 505 -17.15 -10.27 -16.67
C TYR A 505 -18.28 -10.35 -15.66
N GLN A 506 -18.91 -11.53 -15.56
CA GLN A 506 -20.12 -11.77 -14.80
C GLN A 506 -19.98 -11.37 -13.33
N ASP A 507 -20.65 -10.30 -12.92
CA ASP A 507 -20.64 -9.76 -11.55
C ASP A 507 -21.21 -10.73 -10.52
N ASP A 508 -22.27 -11.46 -10.90
CA ASP A 508 -22.89 -12.46 -10.06
C ASP A 508 -21.92 -13.58 -9.68
N LEU A 509 -21.18 -14.14 -10.68
CA LEU A 509 -20.16 -15.16 -10.45
C LEU A 509 -19.01 -14.59 -9.63
N ALA A 510 -18.53 -13.40 -9.99
CA ALA A 510 -17.45 -12.73 -9.28
C ALA A 510 -17.77 -12.46 -7.80
N SER A 511 -19.03 -12.12 -7.49
CA SER A 511 -19.49 -11.90 -6.12
C SER A 511 -19.48 -13.20 -5.29
N VAL A 512 -19.78 -14.35 -5.91
CA VAL A 512 -19.67 -15.65 -5.22
C VAL A 512 -18.20 -16.04 -5.05
N LEU A 513 -17.38 -15.85 -6.07
CA LEU A 513 -15.94 -16.14 -6.00
C LEU A 513 -15.24 -15.29 -4.94
N ALA A 514 -15.66 -14.05 -4.74
CA ALA A 514 -15.08 -13.15 -3.74
C ALA A 514 -15.19 -13.68 -2.30
N THR A 515 -16.14 -14.59 -2.03
CA THR A 515 -16.33 -15.17 -0.68
C THR A 515 -15.42 -16.37 -0.38
N VAL A 516 -14.58 -16.78 -1.33
CA VAL A 516 -13.73 -17.97 -1.21
C VAL A 516 -12.47 -17.66 -0.39
N GLY A 517 -12.04 -18.65 0.40
CA GLY A 517 -10.83 -18.61 1.22
C GLY A 517 -11.06 -18.10 2.66
N PRO A 518 -9.98 -18.03 3.46
CA PRO A 518 -10.09 -17.76 4.90
C PRO A 518 -10.55 -16.32 5.23
N ALA A 519 -10.34 -15.37 4.31
CA ALA A 519 -10.76 -13.98 4.46
C ALA A 519 -11.80 -13.61 3.38
N PRO A 520 -13.06 -14.05 3.51
CA PRO A 520 -14.09 -13.79 2.52
C PRO A 520 -14.35 -12.28 2.38
N THR A 521 -14.45 -11.80 1.13
CA THR A 521 -14.51 -10.38 0.84
C THR A 521 -15.93 -9.90 0.51
N THR A 522 -16.30 -8.74 1.06
CA THR A 522 -17.48 -7.98 0.68
C THR A 522 -17.10 -7.01 -0.43
N VAL A 523 -17.71 -7.17 -1.60
CA VAL A 523 -17.36 -6.40 -2.80
C VAL A 523 -18.44 -5.39 -3.17
N SER A 524 -18.03 -4.26 -3.76
CA SER A 524 -18.91 -3.15 -4.11
C SER A 524 -19.82 -3.40 -5.32
N TYR A 525 -19.61 -4.48 -6.04
CA TYR A 525 -20.50 -4.93 -7.12
C TYR A 525 -21.51 -6.01 -6.69
N ALA A 526 -21.48 -6.46 -5.42
CA ALA A 526 -22.48 -7.34 -4.85
C ALA A 526 -23.61 -6.54 -4.17
N PRO A 527 -24.90 -6.82 -4.48
CA PRO A 527 -26.02 -6.14 -3.85
C PRO A 527 -26.00 -6.26 -2.32
N GLU A 528 -26.25 -5.16 -1.62
CA GLU A 528 -26.22 -5.11 -0.15
C GLU A 528 -27.21 -6.08 0.49
N VAL A 529 -28.32 -6.33 -0.16
CA VAL A 529 -29.35 -7.29 0.34
C VAL A 529 -28.86 -8.73 0.39
N THR A 530 -27.81 -9.08 -0.37
CA THR A 530 -27.23 -10.42 -0.42
C THR A 530 -25.99 -10.58 0.46
N ARG A 531 -25.53 -9.50 1.11
CA ARG A 531 -24.38 -9.53 1.99
C ARG A 531 -24.74 -10.13 3.34
N PHE A 532 -23.91 -11.01 3.84
CA PHE A 532 -24.04 -11.58 5.19
C PHE A 532 -22.64 -11.89 5.72
N ASP A 533 -22.54 -12.31 6.98
CA ASP A 533 -21.28 -12.82 7.50
C ASP A 533 -20.95 -14.16 6.84
N TYR A 534 -20.13 -14.10 5.79
CA TYR A 534 -19.78 -15.28 4.98
C TYR A 534 -19.08 -16.39 5.79
N THR A 535 -18.52 -16.06 6.97
CA THR A 535 -17.93 -17.06 7.86
C THR A 535 -18.95 -17.92 8.58
N MET A 536 -20.24 -17.63 8.41
CA MET A 536 -21.32 -18.54 8.85
C MET A 536 -21.27 -19.88 8.12
N ASP A 537 -20.81 -19.90 6.86
CA ASP A 537 -20.51 -21.14 6.13
C ASP A 537 -18.98 -21.39 6.18
N SER A 538 -18.58 -22.65 6.24
CA SER A 538 -17.18 -23.06 6.26
C SER A 538 -16.42 -22.65 4.99
N ASP A 539 -15.11 -22.57 5.06
CA ASP A 539 -14.23 -22.29 3.91
C ASP A 539 -14.49 -23.29 2.78
N HIS A 540 -14.64 -24.57 3.14
CA HIS A 540 -14.95 -25.64 2.19
C HIS A 540 -16.33 -25.45 1.52
N SER A 541 -17.38 -25.13 2.29
CA SER A 541 -18.71 -24.86 1.72
C SER A 541 -18.70 -23.64 0.79
N ARG A 542 -17.94 -22.60 1.10
CA ARG A 542 -17.78 -21.44 0.21
C ARG A 542 -17.05 -21.80 -1.08
N ALA A 543 -16.02 -22.65 -1.01
CA ALA A 543 -15.34 -23.17 -2.19
C ALA A 543 -16.26 -24.05 -3.06
N VAL A 544 -17.08 -24.92 -2.44
CA VAL A 544 -18.10 -25.73 -3.12
C VAL A 544 -19.19 -24.85 -3.75
N ASN A 545 -19.62 -23.80 -3.07
CA ASN A 545 -20.55 -22.80 -3.61
C ASN A 545 -19.99 -22.13 -4.87
N ALA A 546 -18.73 -21.72 -4.83
CA ALA A 546 -18.06 -21.13 -5.98
C ALA A 546 -17.89 -22.12 -7.14
N ALA A 547 -17.53 -23.36 -6.85
CA ALA A 547 -17.43 -24.43 -7.85
C ALA A 547 -18.79 -24.69 -8.54
N SER A 548 -19.86 -24.76 -7.75
CA SER A 548 -21.22 -24.91 -8.27
C SER A 548 -21.68 -23.69 -9.08
N ALA A 549 -21.28 -22.46 -8.67
CA ALA A 549 -21.54 -21.24 -9.44
C ALA A 549 -20.82 -21.25 -10.79
N ILE A 550 -19.55 -21.71 -10.82
CA ILE A 550 -18.81 -21.89 -12.09
C ILE A 550 -19.53 -22.86 -13.02
N ARG A 551 -20.02 -24.01 -12.49
CA ARG A 551 -20.78 -24.99 -13.28
C ARG A 551 -22.09 -24.38 -13.79
N LEU A 552 -22.80 -23.64 -12.96
CA LEU A 552 -24.05 -23.00 -13.33
C LEU A 552 -23.83 -21.90 -14.39
N ALA A 553 -22.81 -21.06 -14.23
CA ALA A 553 -22.43 -20.05 -15.22
C ALA A 553 -22.06 -20.69 -16.57
N ALA A 554 -21.31 -21.82 -16.54
CA ALA A 554 -21.00 -22.59 -17.74
C ALA A 554 -22.26 -23.16 -18.41
N GLN A 555 -23.27 -23.58 -17.63
CA GLN A 555 -24.57 -24.07 -18.17
C GLN A 555 -25.39 -22.91 -18.75
N GLN A 556 -25.38 -21.73 -18.14
CA GLN A 556 -26.04 -20.54 -18.67
C GLN A 556 -25.41 -20.09 -20.00
N ALA A 557 -24.12 -20.37 -20.20
CA ALA A 557 -23.40 -20.10 -21.43
C ALA A 557 -23.63 -21.13 -22.55
N TRP A 558 -24.47 -22.16 -22.33
CA TRP A 558 -24.81 -23.09 -23.38
C TRP A 558 -25.74 -22.46 -24.41
N THR A 559 -25.56 -22.84 -25.68
CA THR A 559 -26.40 -22.46 -26.80
C THR A 559 -26.87 -23.72 -27.53
N TRP A 560 -27.77 -23.57 -28.50
CA TRP A 560 -28.24 -24.68 -29.36
C TRP A 560 -27.87 -24.38 -30.80
N GLU A 561 -27.88 -25.41 -31.64
CA GLU A 561 -27.55 -25.29 -33.03
C GLU A 561 -28.38 -24.20 -33.73
N GLY A 562 -27.71 -23.24 -34.31
CA GLY A 562 -28.31 -22.08 -34.98
C GLY A 562 -28.49 -20.81 -34.10
N GLU A 563 -28.18 -20.88 -32.81
CA GLU A 563 -28.16 -19.73 -31.93
C GLU A 563 -26.79 -19.06 -31.96
N PRO A 564 -26.72 -17.76 -31.72
CA PRO A 564 -25.42 -17.06 -31.57
C PRO A 564 -24.66 -17.61 -30.36
N ALA A 565 -23.34 -17.63 -30.44
CA ALA A 565 -22.50 -17.98 -29.29
C ALA A 565 -22.73 -16.99 -28.14
N THR A 566 -22.82 -17.52 -26.95
CA THR A 566 -22.90 -16.74 -25.72
C THR A 566 -21.53 -16.17 -25.35
N GLU A 567 -21.53 -15.22 -24.43
CA GLU A 567 -20.30 -14.69 -23.86
C GLU A 567 -19.56 -15.77 -23.07
N PRO A 568 -18.22 -15.86 -23.20
CA PRO A 568 -17.45 -16.78 -22.40
C PRO A 568 -17.44 -16.38 -20.92
N VAL A 569 -17.42 -17.38 -20.05
CA VAL A 569 -17.35 -17.21 -18.60
C VAL A 569 -15.92 -16.89 -18.18
N LEU A 570 -15.73 -15.88 -17.31
CA LEU A 570 -14.47 -15.62 -16.62
C LEU A 570 -14.54 -16.02 -15.15
N VAL A 571 -13.70 -16.95 -14.75
CA VAL A 571 -13.48 -17.33 -13.36
C VAL A 571 -12.34 -16.46 -12.80
N ASN A 572 -12.67 -15.53 -11.88
CA ASN A 572 -11.72 -14.59 -11.27
C ASN A 572 -11.79 -14.71 -9.75
N PRO A 573 -11.08 -15.65 -9.12
CA PRO A 573 -11.08 -15.84 -7.68
C PRO A 573 -10.26 -14.75 -6.96
N PRO A 574 -10.44 -14.57 -5.62
CA PRO A 574 -9.69 -13.59 -4.86
C PRO A 574 -8.21 -13.95 -4.73
N ALA A 575 -7.36 -12.95 -4.66
CA ALA A 575 -5.92 -13.14 -4.46
C ALA A 575 -5.57 -13.76 -3.08
N THR A 576 -6.51 -13.71 -2.14
CA THR A 576 -6.37 -14.22 -0.76
C THR A 576 -6.83 -15.66 -0.57
N TRP A 577 -7.22 -16.36 -1.64
CA TRP A 577 -7.68 -17.74 -1.58
C TRP A 577 -6.61 -18.70 -1.05
N ASP A 578 -7.04 -19.83 -0.51
CA ASP A 578 -6.18 -20.89 -0.02
C ASP A 578 -6.01 -22.04 -1.05
N ALA A 579 -5.19 -23.00 -0.70
CA ALA A 579 -4.87 -24.12 -1.56
C ALA A 579 -6.04 -25.08 -1.74
N ASP A 580 -6.88 -25.25 -0.72
CA ASP A 580 -8.06 -26.14 -0.77
C ASP A 580 -9.10 -25.55 -1.74
N ALA A 581 -9.41 -24.27 -1.59
CA ALA A 581 -10.29 -23.57 -2.50
C ALA A 581 -9.76 -23.58 -3.95
N ALA A 582 -8.47 -23.31 -4.13
CA ALA A 582 -7.84 -23.36 -5.45
C ALA A 582 -7.93 -24.75 -6.08
N SER A 583 -7.75 -25.79 -5.30
CA SER A 583 -7.89 -27.19 -5.76
C SER A 583 -9.32 -27.49 -6.23
N VAL A 584 -10.33 -27.07 -5.46
CA VAL A 584 -11.75 -27.25 -5.80
C VAL A 584 -12.11 -26.50 -7.08
N LEU A 585 -11.76 -25.20 -7.16
CA LEU A 585 -12.12 -24.36 -8.31
C LEU A 585 -11.37 -24.78 -9.58
N LEU A 586 -10.05 -24.98 -9.48
CA LEU A 586 -9.24 -25.42 -10.62
C LEU A 586 -9.66 -26.83 -11.09
N GLY A 587 -9.99 -27.73 -10.16
CA GLY A 587 -10.56 -29.03 -10.46
C GLY A 587 -11.88 -28.94 -11.23
N THR A 588 -12.74 -28.00 -10.85
CA THR A 588 -14.01 -27.74 -11.55
C THR A 588 -13.79 -27.18 -12.96
N VAL A 589 -12.89 -26.21 -13.13
CA VAL A 589 -12.52 -25.69 -14.46
C VAL A 589 -11.94 -26.81 -15.32
N ALA A 590 -11.02 -27.60 -14.76
CA ALA A 590 -10.39 -28.71 -15.46
C ALA A 590 -11.45 -29.78 -15.91
N ASP A 591 -12.37 -30.13 -15.03
CA ASP A 591 -13.49 -31.05 -15.36
C ASP A 591 -14.34 -30.50 -16.52
N LEU A 592 -14.74 -29.22 -16.45
CA LEU A 592 -15.59 -28.61 -17.47
C LEU A 592 -14.90 -28.54 -18.85
N VAL A 593 -13.62 -28.10 -18.91
CA VAL A 593 -12.93 -27.94 -20.19
C VAL A 593 -12.44 -29.28 -20.77
N THR A 594 -12.22 -30.32 -19.95
CA THR A 594 -11.78 -31.62 -20.45
C THR A 594 -12.95 -32.55 -20.82
N ASN A 595 -14.07 -32.45 -20.10
CA ASN A 595 -15.25 -33.29 -20.31
C ASN A 595 -16.31 -32.61 -21.19
N GLY A 596 -16.01 -31.47 -21.81
CA GLY A 596 -16.87 -30.82 -22.77
C GLY A 596 -18.07 -30.10 -22.16
N GLY A 597 -17.99 -29.70 -20.89
CA GLY A 597 -18.93 -28.81 -20.22
C GLY A 597 -18.75 -27.34 -20.59
N ALA A 598 -17.51 -26.96 -20.94
CA ALA A 598 -17.14 -25.64 -21.46
C ALA A 598 -16.04 -25.78 -22.53
N GLN A 599 -15.90 -24.77 -23.40
CA GLN A 599 -14.79 -24.68 -24.35
C GLN A 599 -13.64 -23.90 -23.76
N PRO A 600 -12.38 -24.39 -23.82
CA PRO A 600 -11.24 -23.60 -23.35
C PRO A 600 -11.05 -22.36 -24.20
N VAL A 601 -10.95 -21.19 -23.56
CA VAL A 601 -10.69 -19.89 -24.20
C VAL A 601 -9.51 -19.24 -23.51
N SER A 602 -8.46 -18.90 -24.27
CA SER A 602 -7.31 -18.20 -23.70
C SER A 602 -7.70 -16.79 -23.25
N LEU A 603 -7.00 -16.25 -22.25
CA LEU A 603 -7.24 -14.88 -21.79
C LEU A 603 -7.09 -13.84 -22.93
N ASN A 604 -6.16 -14.06 -23.83
CA ASN A 604 -6.01 -13.16 -25.00
C ASN A 604 -7.26 -13.17 -25.90
N ALA A 605 -7.82 -14.37 -26.17
CA ALA A 605 -9.06 -14.49 -26.93
C ALA A 605 -10.28 -13.95 -26.15
N TYR A 606 -10.28 -14.11 -24.84
CA TYR A 606 -11.31 -13.50 -23.98
C TYR A 606 -11.31 -11.96 -24.09
N LEU A 607 -10.15 -11.34 -24.17
CA LEU A 607 -9.96 -9.88 -24.24
C LEU A 607 -10.13 -9.34 -25.66
N ASP A 608 -10.36 -10.17 -26.67
CA ASP A 608 -10.49 -9.74 -28.06
C ASP A 608 -11.88 -9.15 -28.32
N ALA A 609 -11.92 -7.87 -28.62
CA ALA A 609 -13.15 -7.12 -28.78
C ALA A 609 -13.65 -7.16 -30.23
N PRO A 610 -14.98 -7.09 -30.44
CA PRO A 610 -15.57 -6.94 -31.78
C PRO A 610 -15.12 -5.61 -32.42
N ALA A 611 -15.31 -5.48 -33.75
CA ALA A 611 -14.90 -4.30 -34.50
C ALA A 611 -15.63 -3.01 -34.06
N GLU A 612 -16.86 -3.14 -33.59
CA GLU A 612 -17.66 -2.03 -33.09
C GLU A 612 -17.90 -2.20 -31.59
N VAL A 613 -17.35 -1.29 -30.81
CA VAL A 613 -17.49 -1.22 -29.37
C VAL A 613 -18.05 0.15 -28.99
N PRO A 614 -19.15 0.23 -28.25
CA PRO A 614 -19.71 1.49 -27.81
C PRO A 614 -18.84 2.14 -26.71
N ALA A 615 -19.06 3.43 -26.48
CA ALA A 615 -18.50 4.09 -25.30
C ALA A 615 -19.34 3.75 -24.06
N ALA A 616 -18.71 3.55 -22.93
CA ALA A 616 -19.39 3.51 -21.64
C ALA A 616 -20.02 4.90 -21.34
N ALA A 617 -21.20 4.91 -20.75
CA ALA A 617 -21.77 6.14 -20.21
C ALA A 617 -21.04 6.55 -18.93
N ASN A 618 -20.75 5.58 -18.10
CA ASN A 618 -19.99 5.72 -16.86
C ASN A 618 -19.31 4.38 -16.50
N VAL A 619 -18.30 4.46 -15.66
CA VAL A 619 -17.69 3.32 -14.96
C VAL A 619 -17.69 3.66 -13.48
N GLY A 620 -18.16 2.76 -12.64
CA GLY A 620 -18.21 3.00 -11.20
C GLY A 620 -18.90 1.85 -10.46
N THR A 621 -18.81 1.88 -9.15
CA THR A 621 -19.40 0.83 -8.31
C THR A 621 -20.90 1.06 -8.11
N PRO A 622 -21.75 0.04 -8.33
CA PRO A 622 -23.18 0.17 -8.12
C PRO A 622 -23.61 0.22 -6.64
N TYR A 623 -22.80 -0.30 -5.74
CA TYR A 623 -23.10 -0.41 -4.30
C TYR A 623 -21.94 0.11 -3.44
N SER A 624 -22.17 0.30 -2.14
CA SER A 624 -21.16 0.75 -1.19
C SER A 624 -19.98 -0.24 -1.11
N ASP A 625 -18.78 0.31 -0.97
CA ASP A 625 -17.55 -0.45 -0.65
C ASP A 625 -17.12 -0.14 0.79
N PRO A 626 -17.49 -0.98 1.77
CA PRO A 626 -17.14 -0.74 3.16
C PRO A 626 -15.64 -0.89 3.43
N GLY A 627 -14.91 -1.60 2.55
CA GLY A 627 -13.46 -1.76 2.61
C GLY A 627 -12.66 -0.67 1.88
N ALA A 628 -13.31 0.35 1.30
CA ALA A 628 -12.64 1.42 0.58
C ALA A 628 -11.66 2.20 1.46
N PHE A 629 -10.59 2.69 0.86
CA PHE A 629 -9.64 3.57 1.56
C PHE A 629 -10.27 4.94 1.84
N THR A 630 -10.13 5.38 3.07
CA THR A 630 -10.66 6.67 3.53
C THR A 630 -9.92 7.84 2.91
N ASP A 631 -10.58 9.00 2.82
CA ASP A 631 -9.94 10.24 2.34
C ASP A 631 -8.71 10.63 3.18
N SER A 632 -8.71 10.28 4.46
CA SER A 632 -7.58 10.52 5.36
C SER A 632 -6.36 9.68 4.99
N GLU A 633 -6.55 8.40 4.68
CA GLU A 633 -5.48 7.49 4.23
C GLU A 633 -4.93 7.94 2.87
N ILE A 634 -5.81 8.28 1.92
CA ILE A 634 -5.43 8.80 0.60
C ILE A 634 -4.66 10.11 0.73
N MET A 635 -5.14 11.05 1.55
CA MET A 635 -4.48 12.34 1.76
C MET A 635 -3.09 12.16 2.40
N THR A 636 -2.97 11.26 3.38
CA THR A 636 -1.69 10.94 4.04
C THR A 636 -0.71 10.34 3.05
N THR A 637 -1.16 9.39 2.22
CA THR A 637 -0.36 8.78 1.17
C THR A 637 0.08 9.82 0.13
N THR A 638 -0.83 10.68 -0.32
CA THR A 638 -0.54 11.79 -1.25
C THR A 638 0.53 12.73 -0.70
N GLN A 639 0.43 13.09 0.56
CA GLN A 639 1.42 13.97 1.20
C GLN A 639 2.80 13.31 1.26
N GLN A 640 2.86 12.04 1.61
CA GLN A 640 4.13 11.30 1.68
C GLN A 640 4.73 11.06 0.29
N ALA A 641 3.89 10.81 -0.73
CA ALA A 641 4.33 10.71 -2.12
C ALA A 641 4.98 12.01 -2.59
N ARG A 642 4.38 13.17 -2.29
CA ARG A 642 4.96 14.49 -2.57
C ARG A 642 6.32 14.67 -1.87
N PHE A 643 6.41 14.32 -0.60
CA PHE A 643 7.68 14.39 0.12
C PHE A 643 8.75 13.47 -0.45
N THR A 644 8.38 12.30 -0.95
CA THR A 644 9.27 11.37 -1.62
C THR A 644 9.74 11.94 -2.97
N ASN A 645 8.87 12.61 -3.71
CA ASN A 645 9.20 13.29 -4.97
C ASN A 645 10.12 14.49 -4.72
N ASP A 646 9.80 15.33 -3.75
CA ASP A 646 10.65 16.45 -3.34
C ASP A 646 12.06 15.99 -2.92
N LEU A 647 12.14 14.87 -2.20
CA LEU A 647 13.41 14.24 -1.83
C LEU A 647 14.18 13.78 -3.08
N THR A 648 13.49 13.17 -4.05
CA THR A 648 14.12 12.72 -5.30
C THR A 648 14.69 13.91 -6.11
N GLU A 649 13.96 15.04 -6.17
CA GLU A 649 14.43 16.28 -6.82
C GLU A 649 15.61 16.93 -6.08
N LEU A 650 15.65 16.82 -4.76
CA LEU A 650 16.73 17.37 -3.94
C LEU A 650 18.07 16.67 -4.19
N LEU A 651 18.01 15.35 -4.43
CA LEU A 651 19.19 14.53 -4.68
C LEU A 651 19.82 14.89 -6.03
N ALA A 652 21.13 15.08 -6.06
CA ALA A 652 21.87 15.34 -7.30
C ALA A 652 22.50 14.05 -7.84
N PRO A 653 22.48 13.81 -9.16
CA PRO A 653 23.17 12.68 -9.73
C PRO A 653 24.67 12.79 -9.52
N ASP A 654 25.33 11.66 -9.29
CA ASP A 654 26.79 11.59 -9.22
C ASP A 654 27.26 10.36 -10.01
N PRO A 655 27.98 10.56 -11.14
CA PRO A 655 28.44 9.45 -11.98
C PRO A 655 29.38 8.45 -11.28
N SER A 656 29.98 8.86 -10.18
CA SER A 656 30.87 8.00 -9.40
C SER A 656 30.11 7.07 -8.42
N ILE A 657 28.81 7.28 -8.27
CA ILE A 657 27.93 6.53 -7.36
C ILE A 657 26.95 5.74 -8.23
N ALA A 658 26.94 4.43 -8.10
CA ALA A 658 26.05 3.56 -8.88
C ALA A 658 24.56 3.76 -8.52
N LEU A 659 24.26 4.32 -7.35
CA LEU A 659 22.89 4.57 -6.89
C LEU A 659 22.28 5.77 -7.62
N THR A 660 21.11 5.57 -8.20
CA THR A 660 20.35 6.65 -8.84
C THR A 660 19.41 7.33 -7.83
N ARG A 661 18.98 8.56 -8.13
CA ARG A 661 18.05 9.33 -7.30
C ARG A 661 16.72 8.58 -7.12
N TYR A 662 16.15 8.14 -8.23
CA TYR A 662 14.91 7.36 -8.23
C TYR A 662 15.11 6.01 -7.53
N GLY A 663 16.22 5.32 -7.79
CA GLY A 663 16.57 4.05 -7.16
C GLY A 663 16.65 4.15 -5.63
N TYR A 664 17.18 5.26 -5.11
CA TYR A 664 17.25 5.52 -3.68
C TYR A 664 15.86 5.67 -3.03
N THR A 665 14.93 6.37 -3.70
CA THR A 665 13.58 6.64 -3.18
C THR A 665 12.52 5.62 -3.61
N LEU A 666 12.87 4.65 -4.46
CA LEU A 666 11.96 3.63 -4.97
C LEU A 666 11.28 2.81 -3.86
N PRO A 667 12.00 2.28 -2.85
CA PRO A 667 11.35 1.50 -1.82
C PRO A 667 10.29 2.29 -1.04
N LEU A 668 10.51 3.60 -0.82
CA LEU A 668 9.53 4.47 -0.16
C LEU A 668 8.23 4.60 -0.98
N ARG A 669 8.31 4.66 -2.31
CA ARG A 669 7.11 4.65 -3.17
C ARG A 669 6.38 3.32 -3.08
N ARG A 670 7.11 2.22 -3.06
CA ARG A 670 6.56 0.87 -2.91
C ARG A 670 5.89 0.66 -1.56
N ASP A 671 6.44 1.22 -0.50
CA ASP A 671 5.80 1.24 0.82
C ASP A 671 4.43 1.92 0.78
N LEU A 672 4.31 3.04 0.08
CA LEU A 672 3.04 3.77 -0.07
C LEU A 672 2.00 2.97 -0.87
N ILE A 673 2.43 2.30 -1.95
CA ILE A 673 1.54 1.44 -2.73
C ILE A 673 1.12 0.22 -1.90
N THR A 674 2.06 -0.40 -1.17
CA THR A 674 1.75 -1.54 -0.29
C THR A 674 0.82 -1.15 0.86
N ALA A 675 0.87 0.12 1.33
CA ALA A 675 -0.11 0.63 2.29
C ALA A 675 -1.52 0.72 1.70
N LEU A 676 -1.66 0.78 0.38
CA LEU A 676 -2.92 0.75 -0.36
C LEU A 676 -3.25 -0.65 -0.93
N SER A 677 -2.65 -1.72 -0.39
CA SER A 677 -3.00 -3.09 -0.76
C SER A 677 -4.42 -3.42 -0.34
N THR A 678 -5.15 -4.13 -1.22
CA THR A 678 -6.50 -4.61 -0.90
C THR A 678 -6.46 -5.70 0.16
N GLY A 679 -5.53 -6.65 0.06
CA GLY A 679 -5.31 -7.72 1.03
C GLY A 679 -6.62 -8.26 1.62
N GLU A 680 -6.67 -8.31 2.94
CA GLU A 680 -7.83 -8.75 3.72
C GLU A 680 -8.77 -7.58 4.09
N ARG A 681 -8.52 -6.38 3.56
CA ARG A 681 -9.26 -5.16 3.92
C ARG A 681 -10.76 -5.23 3.62
N ARG A 682 -11.20 -6.08 2.68
CA ARG A 682 -12.62 -6.28 2.36
C ARG A 682 -13.27 -7.45 3.10
N SER A 683 -12.58 -8.04 4.07
CA SER A 683 -13.15 -9.02 5.00
C SER A 683 -13.64 -8.31 6.26
N VAL A 684 -14.89 -8.57 6.65
CA VAL A 684 -15.51 -7.93 7.82
C VAL A 684 -14.73 -8.23 9.12
N HIS A 685 -14.13 -9.42 9.22
CA HIS A 685 -13.37 -9.84 10.40
C HIS A 685 -11.94 -9.33 10.41
N GLU A 686 -11.32 -9.10 9.22
CA GLU A 686 -9.92 -8.71 9.08
C GLU A 686 -9.74 -7.21 8.85
N TYR A 687 -10.82 -6.48 8.62
CA TYR A 687 -10.77 -5.05 8.27
C TYR A 687 -9.99 -4.21 9.28
N SER A 688 -10.23 -4.44 10.57
CA SER A 688 -9.59 -3.68 11.65
C SER A 688 -8.08 -3.82 11.62
N ASP A 689 -7.59 -5.04 11.45
CA ASP A 689 -6.17 -5.37 11.42
C ASP A 689 -5.52 -4.85 10.12
N ALA A 690 -6.22 -4.99 8.99
CA ALA A 690 -5.78 -4.43 7.72
C ALA A 690 -5.67 -2.90 7.75
N ALA A 691 -6.63 -2.20 8.34
CA ALA A 691 -6.60 -0.75 8.51
C ALA A 691 -5.47 -0.31 9.47
N ALA A 692 -5.24 -1.06 10.54
CA ALA A 692 -4.13 -0.83 11.45
C ALA A 692 -2.77 -1.05 10.76
N ALA A 693 -2.63 -2.08 9.93
CA ALA A 693 -1.44 -2.34 9.13
C ALA A 693 -1.16 -1.19 8.14
N THR A 694 -2.20 -0.69 7.44
CA THR A 694 -2.10 0.50 6.57
C THR A 694 -1.55 1.70 7.36
N SER A 695 -2.17 2.01 8.50
CA SER A 695 -1.78 3.14 9.35
C SER A 695 -0.35 2.98 9.87
N GLY A 696 0.03 1.78 10.30
CA GLY A 696 1.37 1.45 10.77
C GLY A 696 2.43 1.63 9.68
N ARG A 697 2.16 1.16 8.46
CA ARG A 697 3.07 1.32 7.31
C ARG A 697 3.24 2.79 6.92
N LEU A 698 2.16 3.55 6.86
CA LEU A 698 2.22 5.00 6.59
C LEU A 698 2.97 5.75 7.71
N ALA A 699 2.83 5.34 8.97
CA ALA A 699 3.59 5.93 10.07
C ALA A 699 5.09 5.65 9.93
N GLY A 700 5.50 4.41 9.66
CA GLY A 700 6.89 4.03 9.46
C GLY A 700 7.56 4.75 8.28
N SER A 701 6.85 4.83 7.14
CA SER A 701 7.31 5.60 5.98
C SER A 701 7.49 7.08 6.29
N ARG A 702 6.53 7.70 7.01
CA ARG A 702 6.62 9.11 7.45
C ARG A 702 7.81 9.34 8.37
N ASP A 703 8.07 8.41 9.30
CA ASP A 703 9.16 8.55 10.26
C ASP A 703 10.52 8.49 9.55
N THR A 704 10.68 7.58 8.58
CA THR A 704 11.86 7.55 7.71
C THR A 704 12.03 8.82 6.88
N LEU A 705 10.97 9.33 6.24
CA LEU A 705 11.05 10.60 5.51
C LEU A 705 11.45 11.77 6.42
N THR A 706 10.99 11.75 7.67
CA THR A 706 11.37 12.76 8.67
C THR A 706 12.85 12.63 9.07
N GLU A 707 13.34 11.41 9.25
CA GLU A 707 14.76 11.12 9.53
C GLU A 707 15.65 11.59 8.37
N LEU A 708 15.28 11.25 7.13
CA LEU A 708 15.99 11.67 5.93
C LEU A 708 16.08 13.19 5.82
N ARG A 709 14.98 13.91 6.09
CA ARG A 709 14.98 15.38 6.14
C ARG A 709 15.87 15.95 7.24
N ARG A 710 15.91 15.33 8.42
CA ARG A 710 16.77 15.74 9.53
C ARG A 710 18.24 15.50 9.24
N SER A 711 18.57 14.52 8.42
CA SER A 711 19.96 14.21 8.05
C SER A 711 20.62 15.29 7.19
N VAL A 712 19.82 16.18 6.57
CA VAL A 712 20.30 17.36 5.84
C VAL A 712 20.07 18.59 6.71
N ALA A 713 21.13 19.13 7.27
CA ALA A 713 21.02 20.14 8.30
C ALA A 713 22.07 21.24 8.20
N LEU A 714 21.74 22.40 8.76
CA LEU A 714 22.70 23.46 9.04
C LEU A 714 23.20 23.31 10.48
N ILE A 715 24.48 23.26 10.67
CA ILE A 715 25.15 23.16 11.96
C ILE A 715 25.94 24.45 12.22
N PRO A 716 25.41 25.36 13.03
CA PRO A 716 26.16 26.56 13.43
C PRO A 716 27.27 26.20 14.43
N PRO A 717 28.44 26.80 14.37
CA PRO A 717 29.50 26.60 15.36
C PRO A 717 29.07 27.05 16.78
N GLY A 718 28.06 27.91 16.85
CA GLY A 718 27.43 28.35 18.09
C GLY A 718 26.15 29.15 17.78
N ASN A 719 25.25 29.27 18.75
CA ASN A 719 23.99 29.99 18.56
C ASN A 719 24.16 31.53 18.53
N VAL A 720 25.31 32.04 18.94
CA VAL A 720 25.62 33.49 18.97
C VAL A 720 26.87 33.76 18.16
N TYR A 721 26.71 34.57 17.12
CA TYR A 721 27.80 35.05 16.28
C TYR A 721 28.15 36.49 16.73
N THR A 722 29.44 36.75 17.02
CA THR A 722 29.93 38.10 17.31
C THR A 722 30.73 38.59 16.11
N ARG A 723 30.25 39.65 15.45
CA ARG A 723 30.95 40.29 14.33
C ARG A 723 31.67 41.55 14.78
N THR A 724 32.82 41.79 14.21
CA THR A 724 33.63 42.99 14.47
C THR A 724 33.38 44.09 13.42
N SER A 725 32.82 43.71 12.25
CA SER A 725 32.42 44.62 11.18
C SER A 725 31.24 44.09 10.41
N PRO A 726 30.50 44.91 9.64
CA PRO A 726 29.41 44.46 8.76
C PRO A 726 29.88 43.41 7.72
N SER A 727 31.13 43.47 7.30
CA SER A 727 31.72 42.54 6.34
C SER A 727 32.33 41.28 6.98
N SER A 728 32.23 41.13 8.31
CA SER A 728 32.72 39.90 8.96
C SER A 728 31.93 38.66 8.50
N PRO A 729 32.59 37.60 8.02
CA PRO A 729 31.88 36.40 7.51
C PRO A 729 31.24 35.63 8.67
N LEU A 730 30.04 35.15 8.41
CA LEU A 730 29.37 34.17 9.23
C LEU A 730 29.64 32.79 8.60
N LEU A 731 30.15 31.88 9.40
CA LEU A 731 30.45 30.53 8.95
C LEU A 731 29.40 29.57 9.50
N ILE A 732 28.82 28.74 8.64
CA ILE A 732 27.93 27.67 9.02
C ILE A 732 28.30 26.42 8.25
N VAL A 733 28.14 25.26 8.87
CA VAL A 733 28.36 23.96 8.20
C VAL A 733 27.02 23.43 7.71
N ALA A 734 26.92 23.14 6.41
CA ALA A 734 25.83 22.39 5.84
C ALA A 734 26.27 20.93 5.74
N GLN A 735 25.48 20.04 6.32
CA GLN A 735 25.76 18.58 6.36
C GLN A 735 24.69 17.81 5.60
N ASN A 736 25.09 16.75 4.94
CA ASN A 736 24.26 15.78 4.26
C ASN A 736 24.58 14.37 4.78
N GLY A 737 23.62 13.68 5.41
CA GLY A 737 23.73 12.31 5.87
C GLY A 737 23.39 11.26 4.81
N MET A 738 22.80 11.67 3.66
CA MET A 738 22.33 10.76 2.62
C MET A 738 23.46 10.26 1.72
N PRO A 739 23.32 9.09 1.08
CA PRO A 739 24.35 8.48 0.24
C PRO A 739 24.52 9.15 -1.14
N LEU A 740 23.66 10.09 -1.50
CA LEU A 740 23.76 10.90 -2.71
C LEU A 740 24.01 12.37 -2.39
N PRO A 741 24.69 13.12 -3.26
CA PRO A 741 24.82 14.55 -3.07
C PRO A 741 23.46 15.27 -3.07
N VAL A 742 23.38 16.41 -2.37
CA VAL A 742 22.18 17.22 -2.28
C VAL A 742 22.41 18.57 -2.90
N GLN A 743 21.48 19.04 -3.75
CA GLN A 743 21.48 20.37 -4.30
C GLN A 743 20.48 21.25 -3.55
N THR A 744 20.97 22.36 -2.95
CA THR A 744 20.19 23.16 -2.04
C THR A 744 20.64 24.62 -2.05
N SER A 745 19.81 25.48 -1.46
CA SER A 745 20.13 26.88 -1.18
C SER A 745 19.91 27.18 0.30
N ILE A 746 20.57 28.22 0.83
CA ILE A 746 20.28 28.69 2.18
C ILE A 746 19.22 29.79 2.10
N GLN A 747 18.13 29.58 2.80
CA GLN A 747 17.08 30.58 3.01
C GLN A 747 17.11 31.11 4.46
N TYR A 748 16.60 32.30 4.66
CA TYR A 748 16.55 32.89 5.99
C TYR A 748 15.24 33.66 6.25
N ARG A 749 14.87 33.73 7.51
CA ARG A 749 13.83 34.61 8.02
C ARG A 749 14.45 35.48 9.12
N GLY A 750 14.19 36.79 9.04
CA GLY A 750 14.76 37.76 9.99
C GLY A 750 13.86 38.99 10.10
N PRO A 751 14.21 39.95 10.98
CA PRO A 751 13.47 41.20 11.11
C PRO A 751 13.56 42.02 9.83
N GLU A 752 12.67 42.97 9.68
CA GLU A 752 12.59 43.88 8.54
C GLU A 752 13.92 44.66 8.36
N GLY A 753 14.45 44.70 7.13
CA GLY A 753 15.71 45.30 6.80
C GLY A 753 16.95 44.41 7.01
N ALA A 754 16.81 43.18 7.47
CA ALA A 754 17.93 42.25 7.52
C ALA A 754 18.14 41.60 6.14
N THR A 755 19.35 41.69 5.59
CA THR A 755 19.74 41.01 4.35
C THR A 755 20.92 40.10 4.57
N LEU A 756 20.83 38.87 4.04
CA LEU A 756 21.92 37.90 4.04
C LEU A 756 22.38 37.65 2.59
N ASN A 757 23.65 37.78 2.37
CA ASN A 757 24.27 37.38 1.12
C ASN A 757 24.71 35.90 1.26
N VAL A 758 23.93 34.99 0.68
CA VAL A 758 24.13 33.56 0.73
C VAL A 758 24.34 33.02 -0.68
N PRO A 759 25.03 31.86 -0.85
CA PRO A 759 25.09 31.19 -2.15
C PRO A 759 23.68 30.86 -2.65
N ARG A 760 23.41 31.16 -3.91
CA ARG A 760 22.12 30.84 -4.54
C ARG A 760 21.89 29.35 -4.71
N GLU A 761 22.95 28.62 -4.98
CA GLU A 761 22.97 27.15 -5.12
C GLU A 761 24.20 26.57 -4.45
N MET A 762 24.06 25.45 -3.85
CA MET A 762 25.09 24.74 -3.13
C MET A 762 24.91 23.24 -3.28
N ARG A 763 25.99 22.52 -3.63
CA ARG A 763 26.01 21.06 -3.64
C ARG A 763 26.73 20.58 -2.38
N ILE A 764 26.02 19.79 -1.55
CA ILE A 764 26.60 19.14 -0.38
C ILE A 764 26.92 17.70 -0.78
N PRO A 765 28.19 17.25 -0.64
CA PRO A 765 28.58 15.90 -1.08
C PRO A 765 27.85 14.81 -0.28
N ALA A 766 27.76 13.60 -0.87
CA ALA A 766 27.22 12.41 -0.23
C ALA A 766 27.91 12.12 1.09
N ARG A 767 27.14 11.88 2.16
CA ARG A 767 27.64 11.62 3.53
C ARG A 767 28.72 12.61 3.98
N GLY A 768 28.61 13.88 3.54
CA GLY A 768 29.63 14.89 3.72
C GLY A 768 29.10 16.23 4.22
N SER A 769 29.99 17.20 4.31
CA SER A 769 29.65 18.56 4.74
C SER A 769 30.39 19.62 3.96
N VAL A 770 29.81 20.80 3.87
CA VAL A 770 30.39 22.00 3.25
C VAL A 770 30.33 23.17 4.25
N THR A 771 31.45 23.87 4.43
CA THR A 771 31.43 25.11 5.20
C THR A 771 31.02 26.27 4.31
N VAL A 772 29.89 26.90 4.65
CA VAL A 772 29.35 28.03 3.91
C VAL A 772 29.75 29.33 4.60
N GLN A 773 30.34 30.22 3.80
CA GLN A 773 30.64 31.58 4.23
C GLN A 773 29.57 32.52 3.69
N MET A 774 28.94 33.29 4.56
CA MET A 774 27.92 34.27 4.21
C MET A 774 28.20 35.59 4.90
N THR A 775 27.69 36.69 4.36
CA THR A 775 27.77 38.03 4.96
C THR A 775 26.35 38.54 5.25
N ALA A 776 26.21 39.27 6.34
CA ALA A 776 24.91 39.77 6.76
C ALA A 776 24.96 41.29 6.89
N ASP A 777 24.00 41.99 6.26
CA ASP A 777 23.69 43.37 6.56
C ASP A 777 22.46 43.43 7.47
N LEU A 778 22.66 43.85 8.69
CA LEU A 778 21.65 43.73 9.74
C LEU A 778 21.40 45.08 10.39
N PRO A 779 20.18 45.44 10.75
CA PRO A 779 19.87 46.62 11.49
C PRO A 779 20.56 46.60 12.85
N GLU A 780 21.17 47.70 13.22
CA GLU A 780 21.89 47.84 14.48
C GLU A 780 20.93 47.79 15.66
N THR A 781 20.95 46.72 16.42
CA THR A 781 20.19 46.57 17.66
C THR A 781 21.12 46.30 18.83
N LYS A 782 20.81 46.92 20.01
CA LYS A 782 21.62 46.73 21.22
C LYS A 782 21.66 45.31 21.79
N ARG A 783 20.72 44.44 21.40
CA ARG A 783 20.59 43.06 21.89
C ARG A 783 21.04 41.99 20.92
N GLY A 784 21.38 42.31 19.69
CA GLY A 784 21.66 41.41 18.61
C GLY A 784 20.42 41.20 17.72
N THR A 785 20.63 40.61 16.55
CA THR A 785 19.59 40.32 15.59
C THR A 785 19.42 38.80 15.47
N ASP A 786 18.23 38.31 15.70
CA ASP A 786 17.91 36.86 15.57
C ASP A 786 17.53 36.57 14.13
N LEU A 787 18.10 35.52 13.59
CA LEU A 787 17.84 34.98 12.24
C LEU A 787 17.51 33.49 12.33
N LYS A 788 16.54 33.07 11.56
CA LYS A 788 16.25 31.65 11.34
C LYS A 788 16.76 31.23 9.97
N LEU A 789 17.69 30.31 9.93
CA LEU A 789 18.29 29.78 8.71
C LEU A 789 17.78 28.39 8.45
N PHE A 790 17.53 28.06 7.21
CA PHE A 790 17.18 26.70 6.78
C PHE A 790 17.67 26.43 5.37
N LEU A 791 17.85 25.14 5.05
CA LEU A 791 18.13 24.71 3.70
C LEU A 791 16.81 24.59 2.92
N ALA A 792 16.82 25.03 1.68
CA ALA A 792 15.70 24.91 0.77
C ALA A 792 16.11 24.14 -0.50
N GLY A 793 15.18 23.37 -1.03
CA GLY A 793 15.35 22.68 -2.31
C GLY A 793 15.37 23.64 -3.50
N PRO A 794 15.58 23.12 -4.73
CA PRO A 794 15.68 23.94 -5.95
C PRO A 794 14.46 24.84 -6.20
N LYS A 795 13.29 24.43 -5.76
CA LYS A 795 12.02 25.17 -5.88
C LYS A 795 11.73 26.10 -4.66
N GLY A 796 12.68 26.23 -3.73
CA GLY A 796 12.54 27.10 -2.55
C GLY A 796 11.76 26.50 -1.37
N ALA A 797 11.28 25.26 -1.47
CA ALA A 797 10.63 24.58 -0.35
C ALA A 797 11.61 24.29 0.80
N PRO A 798 11.24 24.58 2.08
CA PRO A 798 12.12 24.33 3.22
C PRO A 798 12.35 22.82 3.42
N MET A 799 13.63 22.42 3.40
CA MET A 799 14.06 21.02 3.48
C MET A 799 14.61 20.64 4.86
N SER A 800 15.36 21.55 5.52
CA SER A 800 15.91 21.31 6.84
C SER A 800 15.07 21.98 7.94
N GLN A 801 15.29 21.54 9.17
CA GLN A 801 14.78 22.28 10.32
C GLN A 801 15.45 23.65 10.38
N PRO A 802 14.69 24.72 10.71
CA PRO A 802 15.27 26.04 10.89
C PRO A 802 16.18 26.08 12.11
N VAL A 803 17.34 26.72 11.93
CA VAL A 803 18.33 26.92 12.98
C VAL A 803 18.30 28.39 13.39
N ASP A 804 18.11 28.62 14.68
CA ASP A 804 18.13 29.98 15.26
C ASP A 804 19.57 30.43 15.55
N ILE A 805 19.96 31.56 14.97
CA ILE A 805 21.24 32.21 15.25
C ILE A 805 21.03 33.66 15.68
N THR A 806 21.76 34.09 16.67
CA THR A 806 21.78 35.50 17.12
C THR A 806 23.09 36.14 16.65
N VAL A 807 22.99 37.19 15.84
CA VAL A 807 24.19 37.95 15.40
C VAL A 807 24.33 39.23 16.22
N ARG A 808 25.45 39.37 16.92
CA ARG A 808 25.80 40.55 17.73
C ARG A 808 26.97 41.29 17.10
N THR A 809 26.89 42.61 17.04
CA THR A 809 28.06 43.45 16.70
C THR A 809 28.86 43.72 17.97
N ALA A 810 30.15 43.38 17.98
CA ALA A 810 31.02 43.77 19.09
C ALA A 810 31.10 45.29 19.11
N ALA A 811 30.46 45.93 20.08
CA ALA A 811 30.77 47.32 20.34
C ALA A 811 32.25 47.41 20.73
N ILE A 812 33.07 47.95 19.86
CA ILE A 812 34.43 48.30 20.25
C ILE A 812 34.26 49.30 21.39
N ALA A 813 34.46 48.86 22.63
CA ALA A 813 34.38 49.72 23.79
C ALA A 813 35.54 50.72 23.63
N VAL A 814 35.21 51.96 23.29
CA VAL A 814 36.12 53.10 23.22
C VAL A 814 36.82 53.39 24.57
N ARG A 815 36.65 52.46 25.55
CA ARG A 815 37.35 52.53 26.87
C ARG A 815 38.83 52.25 26.77
N GLY A 816 39.31 51.63 25.68
CA GLY A 816 40.76 51.45 25.48
C GLY A 816 41.51 52.78 25.25
N TRP A 817 40.91 53.74 24.56
CA TRP A 817 41.54 55.03 24.32
C TRP A 817 41.65 55.91 25.59
N VAL A 818 40.72 55.82 26.50
CA VAL A 818 40.75 56.45 27.77
C VAL A 818 41.90 55.89 28.65
N PHE A 819 42.11 54.60 28.63
CA PHE A 819 43.27 53.97 29.32
C PHE A 819 44.57 54.28 28.65
N VAL A 820 44.70 54.38 27.36
CA VAL A 820 45.91 54.80 26.65
C VAL A 820 46.14 56.24 26.85
N ALA A 821 45.12 57.13 26.85
CA ALA A 821 45.28 58.54 27.17
C ALA A 821 45.61 58.80 28.68
N ALA A 822 45.01 58.02 29.58
CA ALA A 822 45.36 58.07 31.02
C ALA A 822 46.78 57.53 31.28
N LEU A 823 47.24 56.48 30.63
CA LEU A 823 48.60 55.95 30.72
C LEU A 823 49.61 56.99 30.13
N GLY A 824 49.25 57.58 28.98
CA GLY A 824 50.05 58.68 28.39
C GLY A 824 50.20 59.94 29.32
N ALA A 825 49.10 60.33 29.98
CA ALA A 825 49.11 61.42 30.97
C ALA A 825 49.95 61.02 32.20
N VAL A 826 49.83 59.77 32.70
CA VAL A 826 50.67 59.34 33.82
C VAL A 826 52.15 59.28 33.45
N VAL A 827 52.51 58.80 32.26
CA VAL A 827 53.87 58.77 31.73
C VAL A 827 54.39 60.20 31.56
N THR A 828 53.61 61.13 31.07
CA THR A 828 54.05 62.58 30.95
C THR A 828 54.18 63.21 32.31
N VAL A 829 53.37 62.92 33.28
CA VAL A 829 53.53 63.40 34.69
C VAL A 829 54.75 62.82 35.36
N LEU A 830 54.98 61.47 35.14
CA LEU A 830 56.23 60.81 35.66
C LEU A 830 57.49 61.35 34.96
N LEU A 831 57.48 61.68 33.68
CA LEU A 831 58.59 62.34 32.97
C LEU A 831 58.79 63.75 33.47
N ALA A 832 57.75 64.49 33.69
CA ALA A 832 57.84 65.83 34.28
C ALA A 832 58.38 65.77 35.73
N LEU A 833 58.05 64.81 36.52
CA LEU A 833 58.61 64.64 37.90
C LEU A 833 60.06 64.12 37.89
N THR A 834 60.46 63.34 36.90
CA THR A 834 61.87 62.89 36.74
C THR A 834 62.78 64.07 36.23
N VAL A 835 62.27 64.93 35.36
CA VAL A 835 63.03 66.13 34.92
C VAL A 835 63.08 67.15 36.02
N GLY A 836 62.10 67.31 36.88
CA GLY A 836 62.11 68.16 38.07
C GLY A 836 63.05 67.66 39.15
N ARG A 837 63.29 66.38 39.28
CA ARG A 837 64.27 65.84 40.24
C ARG A 837 65.74 65.89 39.78
N LYS A 838 66.03 66.00 38.50
CA LYS A 838 67.39 66.11 37.96
C LYS A 838 68.04 67.47 38.10
N ARG A 839 67.45 68.49 38.74
CA ARG A 839 67.96 69.78 38.97
C ARG A 839 68.46 70.07 40.43
N ARG A 840 68.39 69.02 41.29
CA ARG A 840 68.95 69.19 42.65
C ARG A 840 69.69 67.89 43.05
N SER A 841 71.01 67.86 42.72
CA SER A 841 72.13 67.41 43.50
C SER A 841 73.30 67.08 42.62
N ARG A 842 74.33 67.91 42.80
CA ARG A 842 75.65 67.77 42.21
C ARG A 842 76.62 67.25 43.29
N ALA A 843 77.42 66.24 42.85
CA ALA A 843 78.76 65.86 43.28
C ALA A 843 78.92 65.06 44.59
N PRO A 844 80.09 64.48 44.78
CA PRO A 844 80.73 63.35 44.02
C PRO A 844 81.30 62.29 44.99
N ASN A 845 81.81 61.25 44.46
CA ASN A 845 83.05 60.48 44.72
C ASN A 845 82.97 59.02 45.02
N SER A 846 83.81 58.39 44.25
CA SER A 846 84.84 57.36 44.42
C SER A 846 84.48 55.97 44.92
N GLY A 847 85.05 55.05 44.20
CA GLY A 847 85.68 53.80 44.74
C GLY A 847 85.01 52.57 44.25
N GLU A 848 85.54 51.98 43.23
CA GLU A 848 86.49 50.87 43.13
C GLU A 848 86.01 49.45 43.23
N HIS A 849 86.39 48.75 42.27
CA HIS A 849 86.62 47.24 42.12
C HIS A 849 85.52 46.38 41.47
N ALA A 850 85.93 45.98 40.25
CA ALA A 850 85.47 44.76 39.58
C ALA A 850 86.10 43.56 40.34
N PRO A 851 86.02 42.28 39.95
CA PRO A 851 85.70 41.76 38.62
C PRO A 851 84.95 40.46 38.58
N ALA A 852 84.62 40.18 37.36
CA ALA A 852 84.55 38.81 36.66
C ALA A 852 83.59 37.76 37.23
N ALA A 853 82.98 36.91 36.44
CA ALA A 853 83.19 36.35 35.16
C ALA A 853 81.93 35.50 34.75
N THR A 854 81.70 35.45 33.47
CA THR A 854 81.50 34.31 32.63
C THR A 854 80.17 33.49 32.76
N GLY A 855 79.59 33.27 31.62
CA GLY A 855 78.91 32.09 31.20
C GLY A 855 77.63 32.38 30.40
N ASN A 856 77.62 32.65 29.12
CA ASN A 856 77.24 31.83 27.97
C ASN A 856 76.24 30.74 28.33
N ASP A 857 75.20 30.52 27.61
CA ASP A 857 74.76 30.53 26.24
C ASP A 857 73.39 29.83 26.05
N PRO A 858 72.92 29.51 24.92
CA PRO A 858 71.74 30.03 24.25
C PRO A 858 70.60 29.03 24.18
N PRO A 859 69.58 29.28 23.38
CA PRO A 859 68.26 28.58 23.48
C PRO A 859 68.26 27.25 22.69
N PRO A 860 67.34 26.34 23.03
CA PRO A 860 67.28 25.08 22.32
C PRO A 860 66.28 25.08 21.15
N GLN A 861 66.71 24.47 20.09
CA GLN A 861 65.99 24.12 18.85
C GLN A 861 65.11 22.88 19.02
N ALA A 862 64.17 22.79 18.07
CA ALA A 862 63.23 21.75 17.87
C ALA A 862 63.83 20.36 17.45
N PRO A 863 63.09 19.29 17.57
CA PRO A 863 63.49 17.91 17.28
C PRO A 863 63.30 17.50 15.84
N PRO A 864 64.04 16.52 15.35
CA PRO A 864 63.82 15.93 14.05
C PRO A 864 63.15 14.54 14.09
N THR A 865 62.45 14.28 12.97
CA THR A 865 61.85 13.11 12.46
C THR A 865 62.71 11.88 12.27
N GLN A 866 62.13 10.72 12.50
CA GLN A 866 62.14 9.41 11.76
C GLN A 866 63.48 8.81 11.24
N PRO A 867 63.59 7.55 10.85
CA PRO A 867 62.60 6.58 10.31
C PRO A 867 62.92 5.06 10.66
N PRO A 868 62.44 4.08 9.85
CA PRO A 868 61.79 2.83 10.24
C PRO A 868 62.71 1.61 10.18
N ASN A 869 62.24 0.45 10.68
CA ASN A 869 62.84 -0.82 10.30
C ASN A 869 61.93 -2.03 10.41
N ARG A 870 61.68 -2.61 9.28
CA ARG A 870 61.81 -3.98 8.74
C ARG A 870 61.58 -5.18 9.65
N GLN A 871 60.74 -6.02 9.07
CA GLN A 871 60.56 -7.50 9.24
C GLN A 871 61.85 -8.30 9.32
N PRO A 872 61.79 -9.58 9.78
CA PRO A 872 61.63 -10.69 8.85
C PRO A 872 60.77 -11.89 9.37
N HIS A 873 60.00 -12.45 8.48
CA HIS A 873 60.05 -13.76 7.81
C HIS A 873 59.98 -15.02 8.65
N ASN A 874 58.87 -15.76 8.47
CA ASN A 874 58.53 -17.13 8.17
C ASN A 874 59.53 -18.27 8.55
N PRO A 875 59.17 -19.58 8.70
CA PRO A 875 58.16 -20.36 7.99
C PRO A 875 57.41 -21.44 8.86
N ASP A 876 56.24 -21.97 8.42
CA ASP A 876 55.99 -23.37 8.07
C ASP A 876 54.48 -23.65 8.01
N GLU A 877 54.07 -23.97 6.84
CA GLU A 877 52.88 -24.78 6.44
C GLU A 877 53.17 -26.27 6.71
N PRO A 878 52.27 -27.25 6.66
CA PRO A 878 51.04 -27.47 5.89
C PRO A 878 50.03 -28.43 6.59
N PRO A 879 49.19 -29.18 5.91
CA PRO A 879 48.01 -28.89 5.11
C PRO A 879 46.72 -29.63 5.57
N ASN A 880 45.67 -29.19 4.97
CA ASN A 880 44.38 -29.82 4.64
C ASN A 880 44.10 -31.29 5.04
N PRO A 881 42.88 -31.79 5.13
CA PRO A 881 41.89 -31.72 4.09
C PRO A 881 40.59 -30.96 4.42
#